data_3fab1099e2ae89b09dcab065e0b733c5
#
_entry.id   3fab1099e2ae89b09dcab065e0b733c5
#
_cell.length_a   1.000
_cell.length_b   1.000
_cell.length_c   1.000
_cell.angle_alpha   90.00
_cell.angle_beta   90.00
_cell.angle_gamma   90.00
#
_symmetry.space_group_name_H-M   'P 1'
#
loop_
_entity.id
_entity.type
_entity.pdbx_description
1 polymer ?
#
loop_
_entity_poly.entity_id
_entity_poly.type
_entity_poly.pdbx_seq_one_letter_code
_entity_poly.pdbx_strand_id
1 'polypeptide(L)'
;MGLFWDEPVRKSKAPVIVPPEKVWLLPTYLPHLDEAEVLDGVQQMPLSDLWKKKTPLLIDLEIMPNYFEVGFMDDETGMVHWEETKHDTDASNMEGFNWDLVEWVLKNRLTVGFNSKTFDMIVLAVGLETRSFEAMRKATYMLIDQDMHHNEVLEHFGIMSGAMDAYDHIDLIEVAPLKGSLKIYAGRIMIENMMDLPFSPYMTLTPDHKTIIRFYNLARDLPSTRALFGTLKPQIELRLQMSNEYGLDLRSKSDAQIAEHVIKHELRKVLGKVPRQPKVEPGTRFNYTPPDFLNFTYGPFVNALNTARAANFYIEPSGGFAMPKEIADLVLELNGLGLTMGLGGLHSTESRAAHWDDDEYELWDYDVTSYYPFIILNLKLFPPHLTEAFLYVFRQIVNRRVDAKKNMMEVIADSLKIVINGSFGKLGSMWSNLYAPLLMITVTITGQLALMMLMDMANQFDIRAVSANTDGVVFKVKKKDVPMLRRVVAEWERVTGFTMEGTRYMALLSRDVNNYYAIKCKYDKDKKDFIPVADGVKTKGVYYDPTKSKNKADMLKKNPTNLIVTMAVEAKLLHGTDVAETVRGCTDITKFVTVRSVKDGACYITNYDPPKHKSKLELVLLAGFKEDMETFCYYHPDILDNKNSGSSGFPIQYTLNQAYDMAFKSLSSHDTEYLGKSIRWYQATGTLGNMVNAKSGHTVSDSAGSKPLMRLPKHIPSDLDYDWYIQRAERALTEIGYYD
;
A
#
# COMPACT_ATOMS: atom_id res chain seq x y z
N MET A 1 17.65 37.09 -35.69
CA MET A 1 16.81 36.02 -36.22
C MET A 1 16.72 34.97 -35.13
N GLY A 2 15.67 35.02 -34.33
CA GLY A 2 15.44 34.10 -33.21
C GLY A 2 14.73 32.87 -33.73
N LEU A 3 15.27 31.72 -33.40
CA LEU A 3 14.61 30.42 -33.58
C LEU A 3 13.74 30.19 -32.37
N PHE A 4 12.43 30.33 -32.51
CA PHE A 4 11.44 29.83 -31.57
C PHE A 4 11.40 28.32 -31.72
N TRP A 5 11.74 27.62 -30.66
CA TRP A 5 11.42 26.21 -30.49
C TRP A 5 10.00 26.12 -29.90
N ASP A 6 9.06 25.65 -30.71
CA ASP A 6 7.74 25.25 -30.23
C ASP A 6 7.91 24.01 -29.30
N GLU A 7 7.83 24.22 -28.02
CA GLU A 7 7.71 23.13 -27.05
C GLU A 7 6.38 22.40 -27.27
N PRO A 8 6.37 21.07 -27.27
CA PRO A 8 5.13 20.30 -27.33
C PRO A 8 4.31 20.58 -26.06
N VAL A 9 3.25 21.36 -26.21
CA VAL A 9 2.26 21.60 -25.17
C VAL A 9 1.69 20.26 -24.74
N ARG A 10 2.17 19.70 -23.62
CA ARG A 10 1.47 18.62 -22.94
C ARG A 10 0.09 19.15 -22.60
N LYS A 11 -0.96 18.47 -23.08
CA LYS A 11 -2.35 18.84 -22.79
C LYS A 11 -2.51 18.94 -21.27
N SER A 12 -2.56 20.18 -20.77
CA SER A 12 -2.94 20.45 -19.39
C SER A 12 -4.30 19.79 -19.15
N LYS A 13 -4.42 18.96 -18.14
CA LYS A 13 -5.74 18.58 -17.66
C LYS A 13 -6.43 19.88 -17.28
N ALA A 14 -7.50 20.24 -18.00
CA ALA A 14 -8.28 21.42 -17.68
C ALA A 14 -8.53 21.47 -16.16
N PRO A 15 -8.42 22.64 -15.50
CA PRO A 15 -8.71 22.76 -14.09
C PRO A 15 -10.08 22.13 -13.87
N VAL A 16 -10.16 21.20 -12.90
CA VAL A 16 -11.42 20.57 -12.52
C VAL A 16 -12.23 21.69 -11.85
N ILE A 17 -13.03 22.39 -12.65
CA ILE A 17 -14.04 23.31 -12.14
C ILE A 17 -15.02 22.39 -11.40
N VAL A 18 -14.99 22.41 -10.08
CA VAL A 18 -15.97 21.72 -9.25
C VAL A 18 -17.32 22.35 -9.58
N PRO A 19 -18.29 21.60 -10.15
CA PRO A 19 -19.59 22.17 -10.47
C PRO A 19 -20.20 22.80 -9.21
N PRO A 20 -20.91 23.95 -9.31
CA PRO A 20 -21.50 24.62 -8.15
C PRO A 20 -22.50 23.75 -7.37
N GLU A 21 -23.01 22.69 -7.99
CA GLU A 21 -23.92 21.72 -7.36
C GLU A 21 -23.25 20.75 -6.36
N LYS A 22 -21.91 20.76 -6.24
CA LYS A 22 -21.19 19.94 -5.26
C LYS A 22 -21.05 20.67 -3.93
N VAL A 23 -22.18 20.92 -3.31
CA VAL A 23 -22.38 21.66 -2.05
C VAL A 23 -21.57 21.06 -0.89
N TRP A 24 -21.24 19.77 -0.92
CA TRP A 24 -20.45 19.08 0.11
C TRP A 24 -18.95 19.46 0.15
N LEU A 25 -18.46 20.20 -0.83
CA LEU A 25 -17.13 20.79 -0.77
C LEU A 25 -17.14 22.19 -0.14
N LEU A 26 -18.29 22.65 0.35
CA LEU A 26 -18.41 23.91 1.04
C LEU A 26 -18.04 23.78 2.52
N PRO A 27 -17.40 24.80 3.11
CA PRO A 27 -16.91 24.80 4.50
C PRO A 27 -17.98 24.57 5.56
N THR A 28 -19.25 24.78 5.24
CA THR A 28 -20.40 24.61 6.15
C THR A 28 -20.69 23.15 6.54
N TYR A 29 -19.97 22.17 5.96
CA TYR A 29 -20.20 20.75 6.16
C TYR A 29 -19.05 20.04 6.87
N LEU A 30 -18.53 20.60 7.95
CA LEU A 30 -17.57 19.97 8.84
C LEU A 30 -18.16 19.78 10.24
N PRO A 31 -19.27 19.04 10.38
CA PRO A 31 -20.02 18.95 11.65
C PRO A 31 -19.25 18.26 12.78
N HIS A 32 -18.12 17.63 12.48
CA HIS A 32 -17.24 17.02 13.47
C HIS A 32 -16.16 17.97 14.02
N LEU A 33 -16.11 19.23 13.57
CA LEU A 33 -15.23 20.25 14.12
C LEU A 33 -15.98 21.03 15.20
N ASP A 34 -15.46 20.95 16.42
CA ASP A 34 -15.87 21.84 17.51
C ASP A 34 -15.15 23.18 17.36
N GLU A 35 -15.90 24.29 17.40
CA GLU A 35 -15.35 25.65 17.28
C GLU A 35 -14.30 25.92 18.38
N ALA A 36 -14.54 25.50 19.61
CA ALA A 36 -13.58 25.62 20.70
C ALA A 36 -12.29 24.82 20.43
N GLU A 37 -12.40 23.60 19.85
CA GLU A 37 -11.25 22.80 19.48
C GLU A 37 -10.43 23.46 18.35
N VAL A 38 -11.09 24.11 17.40
CA VAL A 38 -10.42 24.83 16.29
C VAL A 38 -9.65 26.06 16.82
N LEU A 39 -10.20 26.76 17.80
CA LEU A 39 -9.58 27.97 18.35
C LEU A 39 -8.47 27.65 19.36
N ASP A 40 -8.68 26.67 20.23
CA ASP A 40 -7.84 26.41 21.41
C ASP A 40 -7.08 25.06 21.36
N GLY A 41 -7.33 24.23 20.35
CA GLY A 41 -6.82 22.86 20.27
C GLY A 41 -5.32 22.71 19.96
N VAL A 42 -4.60 23.83 19.80
CA VAL A 42 -3.18 23.82 19.42
C VAL A 42 -2.31 24.37 20.54
N GLN A 43 -1.41 23.55 21.08
CA GLN A 43 -0.44 24.01 22.11
C GLN A 43 0.78 24.64 21.44
N GLN A 44 0.95 25.94 21.64
CA GLN A 44 2.08 26.69 21.06
C GLN A 44 3.39 26.34 21.75
N MET A 45 4.42 26.03 20.95
CA MET A 45 5.78 25.82 21.43
C MET A 45 6.45 27.16 21.76
N PRO A 46 7.04 27.31 22.95
CA PRO A 46 7.87 28.48 23.24
C PRO A 46 9.04 28.59 22.26
N LEU A 47 9.33 29.78 21.76
CA LEU A 47 10.48 30.03 20.89
C LEU A 47 11.80 29.55 21.50
N SER A 48 11.94 29.67 22.84
CA SER A 48 13.12 29.16 23.54
C SER A 48 13.34 27.65 23.32
N ASP A 49 12.28 26.87 23.19
CA ASP A 49 12.34 25.43 22.97
C ASP A 49 12.73 25.11 21.53
N LEU A 50 12.23 25.89 20.59
CA LEU A 50 12.65 25.79 19.19
C LEU A 50 14.17 25.94 19.03
N TRP A 51 14.78 26.89 19.76
CA TRP A 51 16.22 27.18 19.70
C TRP A 51 17.09 26.18 20.48
N LYS A 52 16.61 25.70 21.63
CA LYS A 52 17.44 24.95 22.60
C LYS A 52 17.33 23.44 22.50
N LYS A 53 16.15 22.92 22.14
CA LYS A 53 15.93 21.48 22.04
C LYS A 53 16.57 20.92 20.78
N LYS A 54 16.97 19.64 20.85
CA LYS A 54 17.54 18.89 19.72
C LYS A 54 16.63 17.75 19.24
N THR A 55 15.42 17.68 19.78
CA THR A 55 14.41 16.71 19.35
C THR A 55 14.02 16.95 17.88
N PRO A 56 13.71 15.91 17.09
CA PRO A 56 13.23 16.10 15.73
C PRO A 56 11.99 16.99 15.69
N LEU A 57 11.87 17.79 14.66
CA LEU A 57 10.67 18.58 14.35
C LEU A 57 9.94 17.97 13.16
N LEU A 58 8.65 17.63 13.36
CA LEU A 58 7.79 17.27 12.23
C LEU A 58 7.48 18.56 11.48
N ILE A 59 7.55 18.53 10.15
CA ILE A 59 7.29 19.69 9.29
C ILE A 59 6.22 19.35 8.26
N ASP A 60 5.33 20.30 8.03
CA ASP A 60 4.34 20.28 6.97
C ASP A 60 3.96 21.70 6.57
N LEU A 61 3.48 21.91 5.35
CA LEU A 61 3.06 23.22 4.87
C LEU A 61 1.72 23.17 4.14
N GLU A 62 0.99 24.28 4.22
CA GLU A 62 -0.22 24.50 3.46
C GLU A 62 -0.09 25.72 2.57
N ILE A 63 -0.44 25.57 1.28
CA ILE A 63 -0.40 26.68 0.33
C ILE A 63 -1.68 26.72 -0.51
N MET A 64 -2.45 27.79 -0.31
CA MET A 64 -3.73 28.08 -0.96
C MET A 64 -3.61 29.32 -1.86
N PRO A 65 -4.60 29.70 -2.67
CA PRO A 65 -4.51 30.88 -3.52
C PRO A 65 -4.20 32.20 -2.79
N ASN A 66 -4.57 32.32 -1.53
CA ASN A 66 -4.36 33.52 -0.71
C ASN A 66 -3.91 33.22 0.72
N TYR A 67 -3.20 32.08 0.92
CA TYR A 67 -2.71 31.69 2.24
C TYR A 67 -1.50 30.78 2.12
N PHE A 68 -0.51 30.98 2.97
CA PHE A 68 0.64 30.11 3.15
C PHE A 68 0.95 29.95 4.63
N GLU A 69 1.22 28.74 5.03
CA GLU A 69 1.63 28.37 6.38
C GLU A 69 2.67 27.27 6.34
N VAL A 70 3.64 27.32 7.25
CA VAL A 70 4.55 26.21 7.57
C VAL A 70 4.49 25.93 9.06
N GLY A 71 4.23 24.68 9.41
CA GLY A 71 4.12 24.22 10.79
C GLY A 71 5.31 23.35 11.21
N PHE A 72 5.71 23.47 12.47
CA PHE A 72 6.75 22.66 13.12
C PHE A 72 6.20 22.07 14.41
N MET A 73 6.23 20.76 14.57
CA MET A 73 5.80 20.07 15.78
C MET A 73 6.99 19.33 16.42
N ASP A 74 7.20 19.56 17.70
CA ASP A 74 8.21 18.83 18.47
C ASP A 74 7.80 17.36 18.70
N ASP A 75 8.65 16.39 18.31
CA ASP A 75 8.33 14.96 18.41
C ASP A 75 8.12 14.51 19.87
N GLU A 76 8.80 15.10 20.83
CA GLU A 76 8.68 14.69 22.23
C GLU A 76 7.42 15.24 22.88
N THR A 77 7.16 16.53 22.76
CA THR A 77 6.06 17.21 23.46
C THR A 77 4.76 17.30 22.68
N GLY A 78 4.82 17.28 21.35
CA GLY A 78 3.68 17.54 20.46
C GLY A 78 3.28 19.02 20.39
N MET A 79 4.05 19.92 21.04
CA MET A 79 3.82 21.36 20.91
C MET A 79 4.25 21.84 19.54
N VAL A 80 3.59 22.88 19.02
CA VAL A 80 3.79 23.38 17.66
C VAL A 80 4.24 24.83 17.62
N HIS A 81 5.04 25.16 16.62
CA HIS A 81 5.34 26.51 16.17
C HIS A 81 4.97 26.61 14.69
N TRP A 82 4.49 27.76 14.26
CA TRP A 82 4.15 28.00 12.87
C TRP A 82 4.44 29.43 12.43
N GLU A 83 4.69 29.60 11.16
CA GLU A 83 4.74 30.87 10.46
C GLU A 83 3.68 30.88 9.37
N GLU A 84 2.91 31.95 9.30
CA GLU A 84 1.80 32.06 8.34
C GLU A 84 1.65 33.47 7.76
N THR A 85 1.04 33.57 6.57
CA THR A 85 0.63 34.87 6.01
C THR A 85 -0.55 35.44 6.80
N LYS A 86 -0.64 36.75 6.92
CA LYS A 86 -1.71 37.41 7.66
C LYS A 86 -3.09 37.08 7.09
N HIS A 87 -4.09 36.88 7.95
CA HIS A 87 -5.44 36.49 7.56
C HIS A 87 -6.24 37.60 6.88
N ASP A 88 -5.95 38.84 7.22
CA ASP A 88 -6.65 40.05 6.78
C ASP A 88 -6.06 40.70 5.53
N THR A 89 -4.94 40.15 5.03
CA THR A 89 -4.24 40.72 3.87
C THR A 89 -4.25 39.75 2.69
N ASP A 90 -3.99 40.28 1.49
CA ASP A 90 -3.68 39.46 0.35
C ASP A 90 -2.32 38.77 0.60
N ALA A 91 -2.26 37.46 0.38
CA ALA A 91 -1.03 36.67 0.58
C ALA A 91 0.12 37.04 -0.35
N SER A 92 -0.12 37.90 -1.38
CA SER A 92 0.95 38.52 -2.16
C SER A 92 1.93 39.30 -1.28
N ASN A 93 1.48 39.75 -0.11
CA ASN A 93 2.32 40.42 0.87
C ASN A 93 2.81 39.44 1.94
N MET A 94 4.08 38.99 1.81
CA MET A 94 4.80 38.18 2.80
C MET A 94 5.31 39.00 3.97
N GLU A 95 4.83 40.25 4.15
CA GLU A 95 5.24 41.12 5.27
C GLU A 95 4.91 40.49 6.62
N GLY A 96 5.93 40.37 7.44
CA GLY A 96 5.81 39.76 8.77
C GLY A 96 6.02 38.25 8.81
N PHE A 97 6.13 37.56 7.68
CA PHE A 97 6.51 36.15 7.63
C PHE A 97 8.01 36.00 7.97
N ASN A 98 8.32 35.18 8.97
CA ASN A 98 9.70 35.07 9.51
C ASN A 98 10.53 34.04 8.75
N TRP A 99 11.00 34.39 7.57
CA TRP A 99 11.86 33.54 6.75
C TRP A 99 13.18 33.17 7.43
N ASP A 100 13.75 34.06 8.23
CA ASP A 100 15.02 33.81 8.93
C ASP A 100 14.87 32.71 9.97
N LEU A 101 13.71 32.65 10.63
CA LEU A 101 13.38 31.56 11.55
C LEU A 101 13.24 30.22 10.81
N VAL A 102 12.49 30.20 9.71
CA VAL A 102 12.31 29.00 8.88
C VAL A 102 13.67 28.48 8.39
N GLU A 103 14.49 29.36 7.84
CA GLU A 103 15.83 29.01 7.37
C GLU A 103 16.71 28.49 8.51
N TRP A 104 16.66 29.14 9.67
CA TRP A 104 17.41 28.69 10.84
C TRP A 104 16.99 27.30 11.29
N VAL A 105 15.68 27.02 11.35
CA VAL A 105 15.17 25.67 11.70
C VAL A 105 15.71 24.64 10.73
N LEU A 106 15.59 24.87 9.43
CA LEU A 106 16.06 23.93 8.42
C LEU A 106 17.59 23.69 8.49
N LYS A 107 18.38 24.72 8.86
CA LYS A 107 19.85 24.60 8.99
C LYS A 107 20.32 23.94 10.27
N ASN A 108 19.54 24.00 11.35
CA ASN A 108 20.03 23.66 12.70
C ASN A 108 19.27 22.52 13.37
N ARG A 109 18.16 22.08 12.81
CA ARG A 109 17.31 21.05 13.39
C ARG A 109 17.08 19.90 12.41
N LEU A 110 17.06 18.67 12.94
CA LEU A 110 16.50 17.55 12.18
C LEU A 110 15.01 17.78 11.97
N THR A 111 14.59 17.84 10.71
CA THR A 111 13.19 17.92 10.32
C THR A 111 12.72 16.61 9.72
N VAL A 112 11.44 16.29 9.91
CA VAL A 112 10.81 15.05 9.42
C VAL A 112 9.48 15.39 8.78
N GLY A 113 9.27 15.02 7.52
CA GLY A 113 8.03 15.27 6.80
C GLY A 113 7.51 14.04 6.07
N PHE A 114 6.39 14.18 5.39
CA PHE A 114 5.81 13.13 4.55
C PHE A 114 5.62 13.62 3.11
N ASN A 115 6.24 12.97 2.15
CA ASN A 115 6.35 13.42 0.75
C ASN A 115 7.03 14.78 0.59
N SER A 116 7.73 15.19 1.62
CA SER A 116 8.25 16.54 1.80
C SER A 116 9.46 16.84 0.92
N LYS A 117 10.33 15.87 0.62
CA LYS A 117 11.48 16.08 -0.28
C LYS A 117 11.10 16.48 -1.70
N THR A 118 9.93 16.08 -2.14
CA THR A 118 9.45 16.34 -3.50
C THR A 118 8.40 17.45 -3.59
N PHE A 119 7.90 17.93 -2.46
CA PHE A 119 6.92 19.00 -2.39
C PHE A 119 7.32 20.11 -1.42
N ASP A 120 7.20 19.90 -0.11
CA ASP A 120 7.38 20.94 0.92
C ASP A 120 8.73 21.61 0.83
N MET A 121 9.80 20.80 0.77
CA MET A 121 11.17 21.30 0.70
C MET A 121 11.42 22.07 -0.59
N ILE A 122 10.76 21.72 -1.67
CA ILE A 122 10.89 22.45 -2.96
C ILE A 122 10.19 23.80 -2.88
N VAL A 123 8.96 23.84 -2.36
CA VAL A 123 8.21 25.09 -2.15
C VAL A 123 8.96 26.02 -1.20
N LEU A 124 9.50 25.47 -0.09
CA LEU A 124 10.34 26.23 0.86
C LEU A 124 11.63 26.73 0.23
N ALA A 125 12.31 25.93 -0.63
CA ALA A 125 13.51 26.38 -1.35
C ALA A 125 13.22 27.60 -2.23
N VAL A 126 12.09 27.54 -2.98
CA VAL A 126 11.66 28.68 -3.81
C VAL A 126 11.30 29.88 -2.95
N GLY A 127 10.62 29.68 -1.82
CA GLY A 127 10.29 30.73 -0.86
C GLY A 127 11.53 31.40 -0.23
N LEU A 128 12.50 30.60 0.19
CA LEU A 128 13.77 31.09 0.75
C LEU A 128 14.60 31.90 -0.25
N GLU A 129 14.64 31.47 -1.51
CA GLU A 129 15.37 32.16 -2.58
C GLU A 129 14.68 33.44 -3.02
N THR A 130 13.37 33.39 -3.23
CA THR A 130 12.62 34.48 -3.88
C THR A 130 11.89 35.40 -2.91
N ARG A 131 11.63 34.96 -1.68
CA ARG A 131 10.76 35.63 -0.69
C ARG A 131 9.37 36.00 -1.29
N SER A 132 8.90 35.25 -2.29
CA SER A 132 7.73 35.55 -3.08
C SER A 132 6.66 34.44 -2.95
N PHE A 133 5.48 34.82 -2.48
CA PHE A 133 4.31 33.95 -2.44
C PHE A 133 3.91 33.47 -3.84
N GLU A 134 3.92 34.38 -4.84
CA GLU A 134 3.58 34.05 -6.22
C GLU A 134 4.53 32.99 -6.81
N ALA A 135 5.84 33.12 -6.53
CA ALA A 135 6.83 32.13 -6.95
C ALA A 135 6.56 30.75 -6.33
N MET A 136 6.23 30.70 -5.04
CA MET A 136 5.85 29.43 -4.37
C MET A 136 4.57 28.83 -4.95
N ARG A 137 3.55 29.65 -5.22
CA ARG A 137 2.33 29.21 -5.90
C ARG A 137 2.60 28.65 -7.28
N LYS A 138 3.48 29.30 -8.04
CA LYS A 138 3.91 28.81 -9.36
C LYS A 138 4.65 27.48 -9.25
N ALA A 139 5.55 27.33 -8.27
CA ALA A 139 6.23 26.07 -8.01
C ALA A 139 5.24 24.94 -7.68
N THR A 140 4.26 25.22 -6.82
CA THR A 140 3.17 24.28 -6.49
C THR A 140 2.40 23.86 -7.74
N TYR A 141 2.02 24.81 -8.60
CA TYR A 141 1.33 24.52 -9.85
C TYR A 141 2.18 23.63 -10.79
N MET A 142 3.48 23.93 -10.89
CA MET A 142 4.40 23.13 -11.71
C MET A 142 4.53 21.70 -11.18
N LEU A 143 4.60 21.52 -9.86
CA LEU A 143 4.72 20.18 -9.21
C LEU A 143 3.43 19.37 -9.33
N ILE A 144 2.27 19.98 -9.04
CA ILE A 144 1.01 19.25 -8.87
C ILE A 144 0.21 19.18 -10.17
N ASP A 145 0.05 20.30 -10.88
CA ASP A 145 -0.83 20.38 -12.06
C ASP A 145 -0.10 20.03 -13.35
N GLN A 146 1.19 20.37 -13.45
CA GLN A 146 2.03 20.05 -14.62
C GLN A 146 2.80 18.74 -14.45
N ASP A 147 2.79 18.12 -13.26
CA ASP A 147 3.53 16.88 -12.96
C ASP A 147 5.04 16.98 -13.31
N MET A 148 5.62 18.17 -13.11
CA MET A 148 7.03 18.41 -13.38
C MET A 148 7.90 17.78 -12.31
N HIS A 149 9.07 17.30 -12.73
CA HIS A 149 10.03 16.76 -11.78
C HIS A 149 10.60 17.87 -10.87
N HIS A 150 10.72 17.62 -9.58
CA HIS A 150 11.14 18.62 -8.59
C HIS A 150 12.47 19.33 -8.94
N ASN A 151 13.43 18.64 -9.56
CA ASN A 151 14.67 19.27 -10.01
C ASN A 151 14.44 20.27 -11.16
N GLU A 152 13.52 19.99 -12.08
CA GLU A 152 13.15 20.90 -13.17
C GLU A 152 12.49 22.17 -12.61
N VAL A 153 11.70 22.02 -11.53
CA VAL A 153 11.10 23.16 -10.82
C VAL A 153 12.18 24.00 -10.15
N LEU A 154 13.14 23.41 -9.45
CA LEU A 154 14.26 24.14 -8.84
C LEU A 154 15.08 24.90 -9.90
N GLU A 155 15.43 24.26 -11.02
CA GLU A 155 16.14 24.87 -12.14
C GLU A 155 15.38 26.06 -12.75
N HIS A 156 14.04 25.98 -12.82
CA HIS A 156 13.20 27.08 -13.30
C HIS A 156 13.36 28.36 -12.47
N PHE A 157 13.60 28.22 -11.16
CA PHE A 157 13.84 29.34 -10.24
C PHE A 157 15.33 29.64 -10.03
N GLY A 158 16.23 29.04 -10.80
CA GLY A 158 17.68 29.25 -10.69
C GLY A 158 18.32 28.59 -9.46
N ILE A 159 17.62 27.66 -8.83
CA ILE A 159 18.09 26.93 -7.65
C ILE A 159 18.78 25.65 -8.10
N MET A 160 19.96 25.37 -7.57
CA MET A 160 20.71 24.15 -7.92
C MET A 160 19.96 22.90 -7.48
N SER A 161 19.91 21.90 -8.36
CA SER A 161 19.43 20.57 -8.02
C SER A 161 20.21 20.02 -6.81
N GLY A 162 19.48 19.55 -5.81
CA GLY A 162 20.09 19.05 -4.57
C GLY A 162 20.40 20.13 -3.50
N ALA A 163 20.03 21.40 -3.73
CA ALA A 163 20.21 22.46 -2.73
C ALA A 163 19.62 22.10 -1.35
N MET A 164 18.50 21.36 -1.36
CA MET A 164 17.83 20.92 -0.12
C MET A 164 18.51 19.73 0.57
N ASP A 165 19.45 19.04 -0.09
CA ASP A 165 20.22 17.95 0.54
C ASP A 165 21.20 18.45 1.59
N ALA A 166 21.45 19.77 1.66
CA ALA A 166 22.26 20.39 2.70
C ALA A 166 21.55 20.45 4.06
N TYR A 167 20.24 20.28 4.10
CA TYR A 167 19.45 20.31 5.33
C TYR A 167 19.30 18.90 5.93
N ASP A 168 19.31 18.84 7.26
CA ASP A 168 19.09 17.57 7.97
C ASP A 168 17.61 17.23 7.99
N HIS A 169 17.18 16.47 6.97
CA HIS A 169 15.77 16.19 6.73
C HIS A 169 15.50 14.71 6.39
N ILE A 170 14.43 14.14 6.98
CA ILE A 170 13.94 12.81 6.72
C ILE A 170 12.54 12.88 6.10
N ASP A 171 12.35 12.24 4.94
CA ASP A 171 11.05 12.04 4.34
C ASP A 171 10.55 10.61 4.61
N LEU A 172 9.36 10.49 5.18
CA LEU A 172 8.78 9.21 5.60
C LEU A 172 8.15 8.42 4.45
N ILE A 173 7.84 9.05 3.32
CA ILE A 173 7.08 8.40 2.24
C ILE A 173 7.79 7.15 1.69
N GLU A 174 9.11 7.22 1.53
CA GLU A 174 9.91 6.11 1.02
C GLU A 174 10.27 5.09 2.12
N VAL A 175 10.22 5.50 3.38
CA VAL A 175 10.46 4.61 4.53
C VAL A 175 9.23 3.76 4.81
N ALA A 176 8.04 4.33 4.64
CA ALA A 176 6.78 3.64 4.84
C ALA A 176 6.59 2.52 3.79
N PRO A 177 6.13 1.32 4.21
CA PRO A 177 5.94 0.21 3.30
C PRO A 177 4.74 0.44 2.39
N LEU A 178 4.85 0.09 1.12
CA LEU A 178 3.85 0.30 0.08
C LEU A 178 3.55 1.79 -0.17
N LYS A 179 2.97 2.10 -1.32
CA LYS A 179 2.55 3.48 -1.60
C LYS A 179 1.20 3.77 -0.93
N GLY A 180 1.16 4.80 -0.11
CA GLY A 180 -0.04 5.28 0.57
C GLY A 180 0.04 6.78 0.83
N SER A 181 -1.10 7.42 1.06
CA SER A 181 -1.16 8.79 1.57
C SER A 181 -0.93 8.80 3.09
N LEU A 182 -0.53 9.95 3.63
CA LEU A 182 -0.42 10.14 5.09
C LEU A 182 -1.71 9.73 5.80
N LYS A 183 -2.86 10.12 5.26
CA LYS A 183 -4.18 9.82 5.85
C LYS A 183 -4.51 8.33 5.87
N ILE A 184 -4.11 7.57 4.85
CA ILE A 184 -4.34 6.11 4.87
C ILE A 184 -3.43 5.43 5.89
N TYR A 185 -2.18 5.89 6.04
CA TYR A 185 -1.30 5.39 7.10
C TYR A 185 -1.82 5.76 8.49
N ALA A 186 -2.29 6.99 8.68
CA ALA A 186 -2.94 7.43 9.92
C ALA A 186 -4.15 6.53 10.28
N GLY A 187 -4.98 6.21 9.29
CA GLY A 187 -6.08 5.24 9.46
C GLY A 187 -5.61 3.84 9.82
N ARG A 188 -4.54 3.34 9.19
CA ARG A 188 -3.97 2.01 9.45
C ARG A 188 -3.41 1.87 10.87
N ILE A 189 -2.80 2.92 11.41
CA ILE A 189 -2.28 2.93 12.79
C ILE A 189 -3.30 3.41 13.82
N MET A 190 -4.57 3.57 13.40
CA MET A 190 -5.69 3.95 14.29
C MET A 190 -5.48 5.26 15.03
N ILE A 191 -5.00 6.31 14.33
CA ILE A 191 -4.93 7.64 14.94
C ILE A 191 -6.31 8.08 15.42
N GLU A 192 -6.37 8.80 16.55
CA GLU A 192 -7.62 9.20 17.17
C GLU A 192 -8.51 10.02 16.22
N ASN A 193 -7.96 11.06 15.62
CA ASN A 193 -8.69 12.00 14.78
C ASN A 193 -8.17 11.96 13.34
N MET A 194 -8.97 11.45 12.41
CA MET A 194 -8.70 11.52 10.97
C MET A 194 -9.42 12.71 10.35
N MET A 195 -8.69 13.47 9.54
CA MET A 195 -9.27 14.57 8.76
C MET A 195 -8.52 14.68 7.44
N ASP A 196 -9.21 14.91 6.35
CA ASP A 196 -8.62 15.27 5.07
C ASP A 196 -8.63 16.79 4.91
N LEU A 197 -7.91 17.32 3.88
CA LEU A 197 -7.91 18.74 3.58
C LEU A 197 -9.36 19.26 3.43
N PRO A 198 -9.81 20.21 4.28
CA PRO A 198 -11.23 20.56 4.37
C PRO A 198 -11.74 21.36 3.17
N PHE A 199 -10.82 22.02 2.45
CA PHE A 199 -11.16 22.87 1.31
C PHE A 199 -10.41 22.47 0.04
N SER A 200 -10.94 22.86 -1.11
CA SER A 200 -10.22 22.72 -2.37
C SER A 200 -8.93 23.54 -2.34
N PRO A 201 -7.78 22.99 -2.77
CA PRO A 201 -6.50 23.72 -2.84
C PRO A 201 -6.53 24.92 -3.82
N TYR A 202 -7.59 25.05 -4.60
CA TYR A 202 -7.81 26.16 -5.54
C TYR A 202 -8.77 27.22 -5.00
N MET A 203 -9.28 27.05 -3.77
CA MET A 203 -10.25 27.95 -3.15
C MET A 203 -9.54 29.15 -2.52
N THR A 204 -10.06 30.37 -2.78
CA THR A 204 -9.68 31.56 -2.02
C THR A 204 -10.33 31.52 -0.65
N LEU A 205 -9.54 31.59 0.41
CA LEU A 205 -9.98 31.40 1.78
C LEU A 205 -10.44 32.72 2.41
N THR A 206 -11.51 32.65 3.23
CA THR A 206 -11.87 33.70 4.20
C THR A 206 -10.96 33.61 5.43
N PRO A 207 -10.95 34.63 6.33
CA PRO A 207 -10.21 34.55 7.58
C PRO A 207 -10.55 33.30 8.42
N ASP A 208 -11.83 32.94 8.52
CA ASP A 208 -12.27 31.74 9.25
C ASP A 208 -11.76 30.45 8.59
N HIS A 209 -11.78 30.39 7.25
CA HIS A 209 -11.22 29.25 6.51
C HIS A 209 -9.71 29.11 6.73
N LYS A 210 -8.95 30.20 6.81
CA LYS A 210 -7.52 30.19 7.12
C LYS A 210 -7.26 29.61 8.52
N THR A 211 -8.11 29.98 9.50
CA THR A 211 -8.06 29.39 10.85
C THR A 211 -8.29 27.89 10.83
N ILE A 212 -9.26 27.40 10.04
CA ILE A 212 -9.54 25.97 9.89
C ILE A 212 -8.37 25.25 9.19
N ILE A 213 -7.73 25.84 8.16
CA ILE A 213 -6.57 25.26 7.49
C ILE A 213 -5.38 25.17 8.46
N ARG A 214 -5.09 26.22 9.22
CA ARG A 214 -4.06 26.19 10.27
C ARG A 214 -4.34 25.08 11.28
N PHE A 215 -5.56 24.96 11.77
CA PHE A 215 -5.95 23.88 12.67
C PHE A 215 -5.77 22.51 12.02
N TYR A 216 -6.17 22.33 10.76
CA TYR A 216 -6.00 21.10 10.02
C TYR A 216 -4.53 20.70 9.96
N ASN A 217 -3.63 21.58 9.57
CA ASN A 217 -2.20 21.28 9.54
C ASN A 217 -1.66 20.96 10.95
N LEU A 218 -1.82 21.89 11.91
CA LEU A 218 -1.16 21.82 13.21
C LEU A 218 -1.76 20.75 14.14
N ALA A 219 -3.09 20.52 14.09
CA ALA A 219 -3.79 19.61 14.99
C ALA A 219 -4.21 18.27 14.34
N ARG A 220 -3.98 18.07 13.03
CA ARG A 220 -4.36 16.84 12.31
C ARG A 220 -3.22 16.27 11.45
N ASP A 221 -2.57 17.06 10.58
CA ASP A 221 -1.54 16.55 9.70
C ASP A 221 -0.21 16.32 10.41
N LEU A 222 0.29 17.29 11.14
CA LEU A 222 1.50 17.14 11.93
C LEU A 222 1.38 16.01 12.99
N PRO A 223 0.28 15.88 13.76
CA PRO A 223 0.07 14.70 14.61
C PRO A 223 0.06 13.36 13.86
N SER A 224 -0.50 13.33 12.64
CA SER A 224 -0.49 12.13 11.79
C SER A 224 0.94 11.78 11.36
N THR A 225 1.73 12.76 10.95
CA THR A 225 3.15 12.62 10.61
C THR A 225 3.96 12.17 11.83
N ARG A 226 3.71 12.72 13.02
CA ARG A 226 4.33 12.30 14.27
C ARG A 226 4.03 10.85 14.62
N ALA A 227 2.77 10.43 14.52
CA ALA A 227 2.36 9.06 14.79
C ALA A 227 3.00 8.06 13.80
N LEU A 228 3.08 8.44 12.51
CA LEU A 228 3.76 7.67 11.48
C LEU A 228 5.27 7.58 11.77
N PHE A 229 5.92 8.70 12.09
CA PHE A 229 7.34 8.73 12.49
C PHE A 229 7.61 7.81 13.68
N GLY A 230 6.78 7.89 14.74
CA GLY A 230 6.88 7.00 15.91
C GLY A 230 6.73 5.52 15.55
N THR A 231 5.83 5.19 14.60
CA THR A 231 5.65 3.83 14.11
C THR A 231 6.86 3.34 13.31
N LEU A 232 7.53 4.22 12.57
CA LEU A 232 8.68 3.92 11.72
C LEU A 232 10.03 4.10 12.42
N LYS A 233 10.09 4.50 13.69
CA LYS A 233 11.37 4.71 14.42
C LYS A 233 12.35 3.55 14.26
N PRO A 234 11.96 2.26 14.44
CA PRO A 234 12.89 1.15 14.26
C PRO A 234 13.47 1.05 12.84
N GLN A 235 12.66 1.35 11.83
CA GLN A 235 13.09 1.35 10.43
C GLN A 235 14.05 2.50 10.12
N ILE A 236 13.83 3.67 10.73
CA ILE A 236 14.70 4.85 10.59
C ILE A 236 16.02 4.63 11.32
N GLU A 237 15.99 4.08 12.53
CA GLU A 237 17.19 3.73 13.30
C GLU A 237 18.07 2.73 12.55
N LEU A 238 17.45 1.69 11.94
CA LEU A 238 18.17 0.74 11.10
C LEU A 238 18.82 1.44 9.90
N ARG A 239 18.10 2.35 9.23
CA ARG A 239 18.62 3.15 8.11
C ARG A 239 19.77 4.09 8.54
N LEU A 240 19.67 4.67 9.72
CA LEU A 240 20.73 5.49 10.30
C LEU A 240 22.01 4.67 10.55
N GLN A 241 21.87 3.48 11.12
CA GLN A 241 23.01 2.58 11.32
C GLN A 241 23.65 2.17 9.98
N MET A 242 22.82 1.83 8.98
CA MET A 242 23.30 1.55 7.63
C MET A 242 23.96 2.77 6.99
N SER A 243 23.41 3.96 7.21
CA SER A 243 24.01 5.21 6.70
C SER A 243 25.41 5.42 7.25
N ASN A 244 25.59 5.19 8.55
CA ASN A 244 26.91 5.29 9.22
C ASN A 244 27.87 4.20 8.72
N GLU A 245 27.41 2.99 8.54
CA GLU A 245 28.24 1.86 8.08
C GLU A 245 28.76 2.07 6.64
N TYR A 246 27.89 2.53 5.74
CA TYR A 246 28.23 2.67 4.32
C TYR A 246 28.68 4.09 3.93
N GLY A 247 28.59 5.07 4.83
CA GLY A 247 28.89 6.47 4.51
C GLY A 247 27.94 7.08 3.47
N LEU A 248 26.66 6.68 3.51
CA LEU A 248 25.61 7.10 2.59
C LEU A 248 24.40 7.59 3.37
N ASP A 249 23.70 8.64 2.94
CA ASP A 249 22.39 8.96 3.54
C ASP A 249 21.30 8.04 2.99
N LEU A 250 20.90 7.07 3.82
CA LEU A 250 19.85 6.09 3.53
C LEU A 250 18.55 6.34 4.29
N ARG A 251 18.47 7.38 5.13
CA ARG A 251 17.37 7.63 6.07
C ARG A 251 16.02 7.81 5.39
N SER A 252 16.00 8.39 4.20
CA SER A 252 14.79 8.61 3.39
C SER A 252 14.73 7.69 2.17
N LYS A 253 15.24 6.46 2.27
CA LYS A 253 15.25 5.51 1.14
C LYS A 253 14.34 4.32 1.42
N SER A 254 13.63 3.86 0.39
CA SER A 254 12.90 2.58 0.44
C SER A 254 13.88 1.40 0.50
N ASP A 255 13.40 0.24 0.96
CA ASP A 255 14.21 -0.97 1.04
C ASP A 255 14.88 -1.32 -0.29
N ALA A 256 14.16 -1.14 -1.41
CA ALA A 256 14.71 -1.39 -2.74
C ALA A 256 15.78 -0.36 -3.15
N GLN A 257 15.61 0.91 -2.77
CA GLN A 257 16.63 1.94 -3.00
C GLN A 257 17.88 1.69 -2.15
N ILE A 258 17.71 1.30 -0.88
CA ILE A 258 18.82 0.91 0.00
C ILE A 258 19.62 -0.21 -0.64
N ALA A 259 18.95 -1.27 -1.11
CA ALA A 259 19.61 -2.40 -1.77
C ALA A 259 20.49 -1.95 -2.93
N GLU A 260 19.96 -1.09 -3.79
CA GLU A 260 20.70 -0.56 -4.94
C GLU A 260 21.89 0.30 -4.51
N HIS A 261 21.71 1.20 -3.54
CA HIS A 261 22.79 2.09 -3.06
C HIS A 261 23.91 1.30 -2.41
N VAL A 262 23.60 0.32 -1.56
CA VAL A 262 24.59 -0.52 -0.88
C VAL A 262 25.34 -1.39 -1.90
N ILE A 263 24.65 -2.07 -2.81
CA ILE A 263 25.32 -2.88 -3.84
C ILE A 263 26.20 -2.01 -4.74
N LYS A 264 25.74 -0.83 -5.16
CA LYS A 264 26.56 0.12 -5.92
C LYS A 264 27.79 0.58 -5.15
N HIS A 265 27.65 0.84 -3.86
CA HIS A 265 28.76 1.21 -3.00
C HIS A 265 29.82 0.11 -2.96
N GLU A 266 29.42 -1.14 -2.72
CA GLU A 266 30.34 -2.29 -2.69
C GLU A 266 30.94 -2.59 -4.07
N LEU A 267 30.15 -2.51 -5.14
CA LEU A 267 30.67 -2.67 -6.51
C LEU A 267 31.70 -1.59 -6.87
N ARG A 268 31.54 -0.34 -6.37
CA ARG A 268 32.51 0.73 -6.60
C ARG A 268 33.87 0.41 -5.98
N LYS A 269 33.91 -0.28 -4.82
CA LYS A 269 35.16 -0.73 -4.20
C LYS A 269 35.88 -1.76 -5.06
N VAL A 270 35.14 -2.63 -5.77
CA VAL A 270 35.69 -3.69 -6.62
C VAL A 270 36.06 -3.20 -8.01
N LEU A 271 35.19 -2.39 -8.64
CA LEU A 271 35.28 -1.96 -10.04
C LEU A 271 35.91 -0.57 -10.22
N GLY A 272 36.09 0.19 -9.15
CA GLY A 272 36.45 1.62 -9.23
C GLY A 272 35.28 2.50 -9.66
N LYS A 273 34.66 2.18 -10.80
CA LYS A 273 33.47 2.87 -11.36
C LYS A 273 32.39 1.84 -11.66
N VAL A 274 31.19 2.08 -11.18
CA VAL A 274 30.03 1.22 -11.51
C VAL A 274 29.51 1.62 -12.89
N PRO A 275 29.41 0.66 -13.84
CA PRO A 275 28.81 0.93 -15.15
C PRO A 275 27.35 1.38 -15.04
N ARG A 276 26.90 2.19 -15.98
CA ARG A 276 25.48 2.53 -16.09
C ARG A 276 24.69 1.31 -16.58
N GLN A 277 23.41 1.26 -16.19
CA GLN A 277 22.49 0.25 -16.70
C GLN A 277 22.37 0.32 -18.23
N PRO A 278 22.21 -0.82 -18.92
CA PRO A 278 21.99 -0.83 -20.35
C PRO A 278 20.64 -0.20 -20.70
N LYS A 279 20.58 0.49 -21.81
CA LYS A 279 19.30 0.82 -22.43
C LYS A 279 18.81 -0.41 -23.18
N VAL A 280 17.66 -0.91 -22.79
CA VAL A 280 17.00 -2.02 -23.47
C VAL A 280 15.75 -1.47 -24.13
N GLU A 281 15.70 -1.57 -25.45
CA GLU A 281 14.59 -1.01 -26.24
C GLU A 281 13.31 -1.86 -26.05
N PRO A 282 12.12 -1.22 -25.99
CA PRO A 282 10.86 -1.94 -26.05
C PRO A 282 10.79 -2.89 -27.24
N GLY A 283 10.23 -4.08 -27.03
CA GLY A 283 10.18 -5.14 -28.04
C GLY A 283 11.42 -6.02 -28.11
N THR A 284 12.50 -5.72 -27.36
CA THR A 284 13.66 -6.62 -27.24
C THR A 284 13.19 -7.95 -26.69
N ARG A 285 13.61 -9.05 -27.35
CA ARG A 285 13.20 -10.41 -27.02
C ARG A 285 14.27 -11.17 -26.25
N PHE A 286 13.83 -12.02 -25.33
CA PHE A 286 14.68 -12.92 -24.54
C PHE A 286 14.10 -14.32 -24.55
N ASN A 287 14.97 -15.34 -24.54
CA ASN A 287 14.58 -16.73 -24.34
C ASN A 287 15.10 -17.22 -23.00
N TYR A 288 14.32 -18.03 -22.33
CA TYR A 288 14.72 -18.69 -21.10
C TYR A 288 15.57 -19.92 -21.39
N THR A 289 16.69 -20.04 -20.71
CA THR A 289 17.53 -21.24 -20.72
C THR A 289 17.39 -21.96 -19.40
N PRO A 290 16.73 -23.14 -19.37
CA PRO A 290 16.58 -23.92 -18.14
C PRO A 290 17.94 -24.42 -17.63
N PRO A 291 18.16 -24.45 -16.31
CA PRO A 291 19.32 -25.13 -15.74
C PRO A 291 19.19 -26.66 -15.88
N ASP A 292 20.35 -27.35 -15.98
CA ASP A 292 20.45 -28.78 -16.26
C ASP A 292 19.79 -29.69 -15.21
N PHE A 293 19.61 -29.21 -13.98
CA PHE A 293 18.97 -29.96 -12.91
C PHE A 293 17.47 -30.16 -13.09
N LEU A 294 16.81 -29.31 -13.90
CA LEU A 294 15.38 -29.43 -14.12
C LEU A 294 15.03 -30.67 -14.95
N ASN A 295 14.41 -31.63 -14.28
CA ASN A 295 13.95 -32.86 -14.89
C ASN A 295 12.59 -33.27 -14.36
N PHE A 296 11.72 -33.74 -15.23
CA PHE A 296 10.33 -34.10 -14.92
C PHE A 296 9.99 -35.48 -15.48
N THR A 297 9.14 -36.18 -14.74
CA THR A 297 8.53 -37.44 -15.17
C THR A 297 7.06 -37.25 -15.58
N TYR A 298 6.38 -36.28 -15.00
CA TYR A 298 4.99 -35.99 -15.29
C TYR A 298 4.85 -35.19 -16.58
N GLY A 299 4.12 -35.75 -17.55
CA GLY A 299 4.00 -35.21 -18.92
C GLY A 299 3.60 -33.73 -19.00
N PRO A 300 2.58 -33.24 -18.28
CA PRO A 300 2.23 -31.81 -18.26
C PRO A 300 3.37 -30.90 -17.82
N PHE A 301 4.22 -31.34 -16.88
CA PHE A 301 5.36 -30.56 -16.41
C PHE A 301 6.55 -30.61 -17.40
N VAL A 302 6.73 -31.73 -18.09
CA VAL A 302 7.66 -31.81 -19.25
C VAL A 302 7.23 -30.80 -20.32
N ASN A 303 5.92 -30.72 -20.60
CA ASN A 303 5.38 -29.73 -21.56
C ASN A 303 5.62 -28.30 -21.08
N ALA A 304 5.39 -28.01 -19.80
CA ALA A 304 5.64 -26.68 -19.22
C ALA A 304 7.11 -26.25 -19.37
N LEU A 305 8.07 -27.15 -19.11
CA LEU A 305 9.51 -26.92 -19.33
C LEU A 305 9.80 -26.59 -20.79
N ASN A 306 9.26 -27.39 -21.72
CA ASN A 306 9.48 -27.20 -23.15
C ASN A 306 8.85 -25.89 -23.65
N THR A 307 7.64 -25.56 -23.18
CA THR A 307 6.97 -24.30 -23.49
C THR A 307 7.78 -23.11 -22.96
N ALA A 308 8.26 -23.17 -21.70
CA ALA A 308 9.07 -22.10 -21.13
C ALA A 308 10.40 -21.90 -21.90
N ARG A 309 11.04 -23.00 -22.37
CA ARG A 309 12.25 -22.94 -23.20
C ARG A 309 12.01 -22.31 -24.57
N ALA A 310 10.86 -22.58 -25.18
CA ALA A 310 10.49 -22.08 -26.51
C ALA A 310 9.91 -20.65 -26.47
N ALA A 311 9.38 -20.20 -25.34
CA ALA A 311 8.71 -18.93 -25.20
C ALA A 311 9.64 -17.74 -25.45
N ASN A 312 9.10 -16.71 -26.08
CA ASN A 312 9.76 -15.44 -26.29
C ASN A 312 9.23 -14.41 -25.27
N PHE A 313 10.07 -14.01 -24.33
CA PHE A 313 9.82 -12.87 -23.46
C PHE A 313 10.22 -11.59 -24.16
N TYR A 314 9.49 -10.52 -23.99
CA TYR A 314 9.81 -9.21 -24.59
C TYR A 314 9.63 -8.08 -23.58
N ILE A 315 10.41 -7.02 -23.79
CA ILE A 315 10.33 -5.81 -22.97
C ILE A 315 9.15 -4.96 -23.45
N GLU A 316 8.26 -4.61 -22.50
CA GLU A 316 7.15 -3.70 -22.73
C GLU A 316 7.62 -2.22 -22.83
N PRO A 317 6.78 -1.32 -23.35
CA PRO A 317 7.06 0.12 -23.36
C PRO A 317 7.33 0.71 -21.96
N SER A 318 6.80 0.08 -20.91
CA SER A 318 7.02 0.43 -19.50
C SER A 318 8.43 0.09 -18.99
N GLY A 319 9.23 -0.66 -19.77
CA GLY A 319 10.52 -1.21 -19.36
C GLY A 319 10.42 -2.50 -18.56
N GLY A 320 9.20 -2.95 -18.24
CA GLY A 320 8.92 -4.25 -17.65
C GLY A 320 8.76 -5.35 -18.70
N PHE A 321 8.28 -6.53 -18.29
CA PHE A 321 7.94 -7.61 -19.20
C PHE A 321 6.64 -8.29 -18.75
N ALA A 322 5.90 -8.84 -19.73
CA ALA A 322 4.72 -9.65 -19.48
C ALA A 322 5.07 -11.15 -19.56
N MET A 323 4.29 -11.98 -18.88
CA MET A 323 4.35 -13.42 -19.08
C MET A 323 3.89 -13.73 -20.50
N PRO A 324 4.68 -14.49 -21.29
CA PRO A 324 4.24 -14.95 -22.61
C PRO A 324 2.92 -15.71 -22.51
N LYS A 325 2.03 -15.45 -23.47
CA LYS A 325 0.68 -16.03 -23.46
C LYS A 325 0.70 -17.54 -23.45
N GLU A 326 1.61 -18.16 -24.19
CA GLU A 326 1.82 -19.62 -24.24
C GLU A 326 2.18 -20.23 -22.88
N ILE A 327 2.77 -19.46 -21.95
CA ILE A 327 3.02 -19.91 -20.57
C ILE A 327 1.82 -19.58 -19.68
N ALA A 328 1.25 -18.39 -19.82
CA ALA A 328 0.11 -17.96 -19.02
C ALA A 328 -1.14 -18.82 -19.23
N ASP A 329 -1.33 -19.33 -20.46
CA ASP A 329 -2.46 -20.17 -20.86
C ASP A 329 -2.22 -21.66 -20.56
N LEU A 330 -1.07 -22.07 -20.00
CA LEU A 330 -0.82 -23.46 -19.62
C LEU A 330 -1.85 -23.95 -18.60
N VAL A 331 -2.52 -25.02 -18.94
CA VAL A 331 -3.38 -25.76 -17.98
C VAL A 331 -2.49 -26.79 -17.29
N LEU A 332 -2.14 -26.48 -16.05
CA LEU A 332 -1.29 -27.34 -15.23
C LEU A 332 -2.12 -27.90 -14.07
N GLU A 333 -2.13 -29.20 -13.94
CA GLU A 333 -2.82 -29.87 -12.84
C GLU A 333 -1.97 -31.06 -12.36
N LEU A 334 -1.92 -31.28 -11.07
CA LEU A 334 -1.30 -32.46 -10.46
C LEU A 334 -2.23 -33.01 -9.35
N ASN A 335 -2.80 -34.20 -9.57
CA ASN A 335 -3.70 -34.87 -8.60
C ASN A 335 -4.87 -33.99 -8.12
N GLY A 336 -5.48 -33.23 -9.03
CA GLY A 336 -6.60 -32.31 -8.74
C GLY A 336 -6.15 -30.92 -8.20
N LEU A 337 -4.85 -30.67 -8.05
CA LEU A 337 -4.33 -29.36 -7.72
C LEU A 337 -3.96 -28.63 -9.02
N GLY A 338 -4.73 -27.62 -9.39
CA GLY A 338 -4.39 -26.74 -10.50
C GLY A 338 -3.25 -25.79 -10.12
N LEU A 339 -2.41 -25.44 -11.12
CA LEU A 339 -1.25 -24.56 -10.95
C LEU A 339 -1.22 -23.51 -12.04
N THR A 340 -0.78 -22.30 -11.70
CA THR A 340 -0.54 -21.20 -12.64
C THR A 340 0.87 -20.65 -12.49
N MET A 341 1.52 -20.40 -13.63
CA MET A 341 2.83 -19.74 -13.68
C MET A 341 2.62 -18.22 -13.86
N GLY A 342 3.19 -17.43 -12.96
CA GLY A 342 3.04 -15.97 -12.98
C GLY A 342 4.38 -15.23 -12.87
N LEU A 343 4.36 -13.91 -13.08
CA LEU A 343 5.56 -13.07 -12.92
C LEU A 343 6.08 -13.06 -11.48
N GLY A 344 5.20 -13.25 -10.50
CA GLY A 344 5.54 -13.25 -9.07
C GLY A 344 5.96 -14.61 -8.52
N GLY A 345 5.64 -15.73 -9.19
CA GLY A 345 5.90 -17.08 -8.73
C GLY A 345 4.84 -18.08 -9.15
N LEU A 346 5.00 -19.32 -8.72
CA LEU A 346 4.04 -20.40 -8.89
C LEU A 346 2.89 -20.24 -7.88
N HIS A 347 1.65 -20.39 -8.35
CA HIS A 347 0.46 -20.37 -7.49
C HIS A 347 -0.45 -21.54 -7.82
N SER A 348 -0.92 -22.22 -6.79
CA SER A 348 -1.98 -23.18 -6.92
C SER A 348 -3.36 -22.50 -7.02
N THR A 349 -4.36 -23.22 -7.53
CA THR A 349 -5.70 -22.66 -7.82
C THR A 349 -6.78 -23.21 -6.91
N GLU A 350 -6.40 -23.71 -5.72
CA GLU A 350 -7.37 -24.20 -4.75
C GLU A 350 -8.38 -23.10 -4.38
N SER A 351 -9.60 -23.52 -4.18
CA SER A 351 -10.68 -22.67 -3.73
C SER A 351 -11.52 -23.42 -2.71
N ARG A 352 -11.83 -22.77 -1.56
CA ARG A 352 -12.60 -23.34 -0.46
C ARG A 352 -12.11 -24.76 -0.09
N ALA A 353 -10.85 -24.85 0.30
CA ALA A 353 -10.19 -26.13 0.59
C ALA A 353 -9.78 -26.22 2.06
N ALA A 354 -10.21 -27.26 2.74
CA ALA A 354 -9.80 -27.57 4.11
C ALA A 354 -9.02 -28.88 4.15
N HIS A 355 -7.82 -28.82 4.70
CA HIS A 355 -6.94 -29.95 4.91
C HIS A 355 -6.60 -30.03 6.39
N TRP A 356 -6.80 -31.20 6.97
CA TRP A 356 -6.53 -31.49 8.37
C TRP A 356 -5.46 -32.54 8.52
N ASP A 357 -4.62 -32.41 9.54
CA ASP A 357 -3.86 -33.48 10.14
C ASP A 357 -4.85 -34.40 10.85
N ASP A 358 -4.81 -35.68 10.56
CA ASP A 358 -5.74 -36.67 11.08
C ASP A 358 -5.00 -37.94 11.49
N ASP A 359 -5.70 -39.02 11.80
CA ASP A 359 -5.08 -40.31 12.23
C ASP A 359 -4.21 -40.92 11.14
N GLU A 360 -4.47 -40.67 9.87
CA GLU A 360 -3.77 -41.26 8.73
C GLU A 360 -2.75 -40.32 8.10
N TYR A 361 -3.01 -39.00 8.07
CA TYR A 361 -2.23 -38.02 7.32
C TYR A 361 -1.63 -36.94 8.21
N GLU A 362 -0.49 -36.38 7.75
CA GLU A 362 0.15 -35.17 8.26
C GLU A 362 0.20 -34.11 7.16
N LEU A 363 0.21 -32.82 7.57
CA LEU A 363 0.42 -31.67 6.68
C LEU A 363 1.81 -31.07 6.93
N TRP A 364 2.62 -31.00 5.90
CA TRP A 364 3.95 -30.40 5.95
C TRP A 364 4.08 -29.27 4.93
N ASP A 365 4.37 -28.07 5.44
CA ASP A 365 4.72 -26.87 4.66
C ASP A 365 6.24 -26.81 4.52
N TYR A 366 6.75 -26.85 3.31
CA TYR A 366 8.16 -26.70 3.00
C TYR A 366 8.40 -25.41 2.22
N ASP A 367 9.06 -24.43 2.86
CA ASP A 367 9.44 -23.15 2.28
C ASP A 367 10.94 -23.13 1.92
N VAL A 368 11.31 -22.61 0.74
CA VAL A 368 12.70 -22.49 0.33
C VAL A 368 13.36 -21.28 0.99
N THR A 369 14.44 -21.51 1.70
CA THR A 369 15.20 -20.47 2.39
C THR A 369 15.85 -19.50 1.39
N SER A 370 15.49 -18.20 1.45
CA SER A 370 16.07 -17.14 0.61
C SER A 370 16.10 -17.50 -0.88
N TYR A 371 14.98 -17.94 -1.41
CA TYR A 371 14.86 -18.63 -2.71
C TYR A 371 15.55 -17.89 -3.87
N TYR A 372 15.07 -16.71 -4.25
CA TYR A 372 15.60 -15.96 -5.39
C TYR A 372 17.08 -15.59 -5.25
N PRO A 373 17.57 -15.17 -4.07
CA PRO A 373 18.99 -14.98 -3.84
C PRO A 373 19.84 -16.23 -4.12
N PHE A 374 19.39 -17.41 -3.68
CA PHE A 374 20.14 -18.64 -3.94
C PHE A 374 20.04 -19.11 -5.38
N ILE A 375 18.95 -18.86 -6.11
CA ILE A 375 18.89 -19.08 -7.55
C ILE A 375 19.98 -18.25 -8.25
N ILE A 376 20.10 -16.96 -7.90
CA ILE A 376 21.13 -16.07 -8.46
C ILE A 376 22.53 -16.62 -8.20
N LEU A 377 22.82 -17.02 -6.95
CA LEU A 377 24.17 -17.49 -6.55
C LEU A 377 24.51 -18.86 -7.12
N ASN A 378 23.58 -19.84 -7.07
CA ASN A 378 23.83 -21.22 -7.49
C ASN A 378 23.94 -21.32 -9.01
N LEU A 379 23.14 -20.54 -9.75
CA LEU A 379 23.23 -20.51 -11.22
C LEU A 379 24.26 -19.48 -11.73
N LYS A 380 24.96 -18.80 -10.83
CA LYS A 380 25.96 -17.77 -11.16
C LYS A 380 25.42 -16.68 -12.09
N LEU A 381 24.18 -16.22 -11.82
CA LEU A 381 23.51 -15.21 -12.61
C LEU A 381 23.97 -13.80 -12.20
N PHE A 382 24.27 -12.96 -13.17
CA PHE A 382 24.64 -11.55 -12.91
C PHE A 382 24.19 -10.64 -14.05
N PRO A 383 23.93 -9.34 -13.75
CA PRO A 383 23.75 -8.35 -14.81
C PRO A 383 25.00 -8.25 -15.67
N PRO A 384 24.93 -8.45 -17.01
CA PRO A 384 26.12 -8.52 -17.86
C PRO A 384 27.07 -7.31 -17.75
N HIS A 385 26.52 -6.12 -17.59
CA HIS A 385 27.29 -4.89 -17.44
C HIS A 385 28.03 -4.77 -16.10
N LEU A 386 27.61 -5.52 -15.08
CA LEU A 386 28.25 -5.55 -13.75
C LEU A 386 29.27 -6.68 -13.58
N THR A 387 29.35 -7.57 -14.56
CA THR A 387 30.26 -8.72 -14.60
C THR A 387 30.12 -9.64 -13.38
N GLU A 388 31.04 -10.56 -13.20
CA GLU A 388 31.10 -11.44 -12.01
C GLU A 388 31.35 -10.68 -10.71
N ALA A 389 31.75 -9.40 -10.78
CA ALA A 389 31.88 -8.55 -9.60
C ALA A 389 30.57 -8.46 -8.81
N PHE A 390 29.42 -8.48 -9.51
CA PHE A 390 28.11 -8.54 -8.86
C PHE A 390 27.96 -9.81 -8.00
N LEU A 391 28.31 -10.98 -8.52
CA LEU A 391 28.22 -12.23 -7.77
C LEU A 391 29.15 -12.25 -6.55
N TYR A 392 30.36 -11.70 -6.70
CA TYR A 392 31.29 -11.56 -5.59
C TYR A 392 30.68 -10.71 -4.46
N VAL A 393 30.21 -9.50 -4.78
CA VAL A 393 29.59 -8.58 -3.81
C VAL A 393 28.35 -9.21 -3.19
N PHE A 394 27.46 -9.77 -4.02
CA PHE A 394 26.19 -10.33 -3.55
C PHE A 394 26.42 -11.54 -2.61
N ARG A 395 27.40 -12.39 -2.92
CA ARG A 395 27.80 -13.52 -2.06
C ARG A 395 28.33 -13.04 -0.71
N GLN A 396 29.17 -11.99 -0.70
CA GLN A 396 29.66 -11.40 0.55
C GLN A 396 28.51 -10.90 1.44
N ILE A 397 27.54 -10.24 0.85
CA ILE A 397 26.34 -9.74 1.56
C ILE A 397 25.53 -10.91 2.13
N VAL A 398 25.29 -11.97 1.36
CA VAL A 398 24.54 -13.16 1.80
C VAL A 398 25.28 -13.89 2.93
N ASN A 399 26.58 -14.13 2.77
CA ASN A 399 27.40 -14.80 3.80
C ASN A 399 27.42 -14.00 5.11
N ARG A 400 27.65 -12.69 5.02
CA ARG A 400 27.64 -11.80 6.18
C ARG A 400 26.28 -11.82 6.92
N ARG A 401 25.15 -11.92 6.18
CA ARG A 401 23.84 -12.09 6.79
C ARG A 401 23.70 -13.42 7.52
N VAL A 402 24.16 -14.51 6.92
CA VAL A 402 24.14 -15.84 7.55
C VAL A 402 24.95 -15.84 8.84
N ASP A 403 26.14 -15.24 8.82
CA ASP A 403 26.99 -15.13 10.00
C ASP A 403 26.37 -14.23 11.07
N ALA A 404 25.75 -13.10 10.68
CA ALA A 404 25.04 -12.22 11.61
C ALA A 404 23.87 -12.95 12.30
N LYS A 405 23.11 -13.76 11.56
CA LYS A 405 22.05 -14.60 12.15
C LYS A 405 22.61 -15.62 13.16
N LYS A 406 23.70 -16.33 12.82
CA LYS A 406 24.33 -17.30 13.70
C LYS A 406 24.84 -16.67 15.00
N ASN A 407 25.34 -15.44 14.91
CA ASN A 407 25.89 -14.69 16.04
C ASN A 407 24.86 -13.79 16.74
N MET A 408 23.57 -13.96 16.45
CA MET A 408 22.46 -13.18 17.04
C MET A 408 22.61 -11.65 16.88
N MET A 409 23.26 -11.20 15.80
CA MET A 409 23.41 -9.80 15.44
C MET A 409 22.18 -9.35 14.62
N GLU A 410 21.03 -9.21 15.28
CA GLU A 410 19.72 -9.01 14.62
C GLU A 410 19.72 -7.80 13.69
N VAL A 411 20.26 -6.66 14.15
CA VAL A 411 20.31 -5.42 13.37
C VAL A 411 21.06 -5.59 12.04
N ILE A 412 22.24 -6.24 12.08
CA ILE A 412 23.03 -6.51 10.87
C ILE A 412 22.28 -7.51 9.97
N ALA A 413 21.69 -8.55 10.55
CA ALA A 413 20.93 -9.55 9.79
C ALA A 413 19.71 -8.93 9.08
N ASP A 414 19.00 -8.00 9.73
CA ASP A 414 17.85 -7.29 9.17
C ASP A 414 18.26 -6.27 8.12
N SER A 415 19.34 -5.51 8.34
CA SER A 415 19.92 -4.61 7.32
C SER A 415 20.24 -5.34 6.03
N LEU A 416 20.97 -6.45 6.16
CA LEU A 416 21.38 -7.24 5.00
C LEU A 416 20.21 -8.00 4.35
N LYS A 417 19.16 -8.35 5.11
CA LYS A 417 17.89 -8.86 4.56
C LYS A 417 17.22 -7.86 3.62
N ILE A 418 17.21 -6.60 4.00
CA ILE A 418 16.69 -5.51 3.15
C ILE A 418 17.47 -5.46 1.82
N VAL A 419 18.82 -5.48 1.91
CA VAL A 419 19.67 -5.43 0.72
C VAL A 419 19.43 -6.63 -0.20
N ILE A 420 19.36 -7.82 0.34
CA ILE A 420 19.19 -9.06 -0.41
C ILE A 420 17.82 -9.11 -1.09
N ASN A 421 16.74 -8.83 -0.36
CA ASN A 421 15.37 -8.90 -0.91
C ASN A 421 15.09 -7.76 -1.89
N GLY A 422 15.56 -6.56 -1.57
CA GLY A 422 15.35 -5.38 -2.43
C GLY A 422 16.09 -5.46 -3.77
N SER A 423 17.22 -6.17 -3.81
CA SER A 423 18.03 -6.31 -5.03
C SER A 423 17.30 -7.04 -6.16
N PHE A 424 16.53 -8.09 -5.85
CA PHE A 424 15.77 -8.85 -6.86
C PHE A 424 14.76 -7.95 -7.59
N GLY A 425 13.94 -7.16 -6.87
CA GLY A 425 13.00 -6.23 -7.49
C GLY A 425 13.65 -5.17 -8.38
N LYS A 426 14.90 -4.80 -8.08
CA LYS A 426 15.67 -3.84 -8.87
C LYS A 426 16.18 -4.39 -10.21
N LEU A 427 16.26 -5.70 -10.37
CA LEU A 427 16.63 -6.32 -11.65
C LEU A 427 15.58 -6.04 -12.75
N GLY A 428 14.32 -5.84 -12.39
CA GLY A 428 13.23 -5.52 -13.31
C GLY A 428 12.99 -4.00 -13.53
N SER A 429 13.71 -3.13 -12.84
CA SER A 429 13.50 -1.68 -12.93
C SER A 429 14.49 -1.04 -13.93
N MET A 430 13.97 -0.48 -15.02
CA MET A 430 14.77 0.19 -16.05
C MET A 430 15.56 1.40 -15.51
N TRP A 431 15.18 1.94 -14.37
CA TRP A 431 15.84 3.05 -13.70
C TRP A 431 16.97 2.62 -12.75
N SER A 432 17.11 1.30 -12.52
CA SER A 432 18.11 0.76 -11.60
C SER A 432 19.42 0.43 -12.32
N ASN A 433 20.55 0.69 -11.64
CA ASN A 433 21.85 0.19 -12.09
C ASN A 433 21.94 -1.34 -12.08
N LEU A 434 21.02 -2.03 -11.39
CA LEU A 434 20.94 -3.49 -11.37
C LEU A 434 20.09 -4.06 -12.50
N TYR A 435 19.52 -3.21 -13.37
CA TYR A 435 18.58 -3.62 -14.41
C TYR A 435 19.13 -4.76 -15.29
N ALA A 436 18.47 -5.88 -15.24
CA ALA A 436 18.80 -7.10 -15.96
C ALA A 436 17.54 -7.97 -16.15
N PRO A 437 16.64 -7.61 -17.08
CA PRO A 437 15.34 -8.27 -17.22
C PRO A 437 15.43 -9.76 -17.54
N LEU A 438 16.40 -10.19 -18.36
CA LEU A 438 16.64 -11.62 -18.63
C LEU A 438 17.00 -12.38 -17.34
N LEU A 439 17.82 -11.78 -16.47
CA LEU A 439 18.18 -12.40 -15.19
C LEU A 439 16.95 -12.56 -14.31
N MET A 440 16.10 -11.53 -14.22
CA MET A 440 14.85 -11.59 -13.45
C MET A 440 13.91 -12.69 -13.98
N ILE A 441 13.73 -12.80 -15.31
CA ILE A 441 12.96 -13.87 -15.96
C ILE A 441 13.54 -15.23 -15.59
N THR A 442 14.86 -15.41 -15.74
CA THR A 442 15.53 -16.66 -15.43
C THR A 442 15.30 -17.09 -13.98
N VAL A 443 15.45 -16.18 -13.02
CA VAL A 443 15.21 -16.46 -11.59
C VAL A 443 13.75 -16.88 -11.37
N THR A 444 12.79 -16.09 -11.89
CA THR A 444 11.36 -16.33 -11.66
C THR A 444 10.89 -17.66 -12.25
N ILE A 445 11.26 -17.95 -13.51
CA ILE A 445 10.82 -19.18 -14.19
C ILE A 445 11.52 -20.40 -13.59
N THR A 446 12.82 -20.31 -13.30
CA THR A 446 13.55 -21.41 -12.65
C THR A 446 12.96 -21.75 -11.28
N GLY A 447 12.61 -20.74 -10.47
CA GLY A 447 11.99 -20.97 -9.18
C GLY A 447 10.66 -21.73 -9.30
N GLN A 448 9.80 -21.34 -10.22
CA GLN A 448 8.53 -22.04 -10.44
C GLN A 448 8.73 -23.49 -10.88
N LEU A 449 9.58 -23.70 -11.88
CA LEU A 449 9.86 -25.04 -12.40
C LEU A 449 10.54 -25.93 -11.34
N ALA A 450 11.42 -25.39 -10.50
CA ALA A 450 12.05 -26.15 -9.44
C ALA A 450 11.07 -26.61 -8.35
N LEU A 451 10.05 -25.78 -7.98
CA LEU A 451 8.97 -26.23 -7.09
C LEU A 451 8.07 -27.28 -7.77
N MET A 452 7.76 -27.11 -9.05
CA MET A 452 7.03 -28.14 -9.82
C MET A 452 7.81 -29.47 -9.83
N MET A 453 9.15 -29.41 -9.93
CA MET A 453 10.00 -30.61 -9.86
C MET A 453 9.91 -31.30 -8.48
N LEU A 454 9.89 -30.54 -7.38
CA LEU A 454 9.67 -31.10 -6.06
C LEU A 454 8.33 -31.82 -5.95
N MET A 455 7.26 -31.21 -6.49
CA MET A 455 5.94 -31.84 -6.51
C MET A 455 5.90 -33.10 -7.38
N ASP A 456 6.55 -33.11 -8.54
CA ASP A 456 6.67 -34.28 -9.42
C ASP A 456 7.44 -35.43 -8.73
N MET A 457 8.56 -35.12 -8.06
CA MET A 457 9.33 -36.10 -7.29
C MET A 457 8.50 -36.70 -6.14
N ALA A 458 7.73 -35.90 -5.43
CA ALA A 458 6.84 -36.36 -4.34
C ALA A 458 5.70 -37.23 -4.88
N ASN A 459 5.15 -36.85 -6.03
CA ASN A 459 4.06 -37.55 -6.68
C ASN A 459 4.42 -38.99 -7.08
N GLN A 460 5.68 -39.28 -7.38
CA GLN A 460 6.15 -40.65 -7.67
C GLN A 460 5.97 -41.62 -6.51
N PHE A 461 5.75 -41.10 -5.30
CA PHE A 461 5.53 -41.87 -4.07
C PHE A 461 4.11 -41.66 -3.49
N ASP A 462 3.14 -41.26 -4.30
CA ASP A 462 1.76 -40.94 -3.89
C ASP A 462 1.66 -39.85 -2.80
N ILE A 463 2.66 -39.00 -2.69
CA ILE A 463 2.65 -37.84 -1.77
C ILE A 463 2.04 -36.65 -2.48
N ARG A 464 0.90 -36.17 -1.95
CA ARG A 464 0.08 -35.18 -2.61
C ARG A 464 0.44 -33.77 -2.17
N ALA A 465 0.78 -32.87 -3.10
CA ALA A 465 0.79 -31.44 -2.86
C ALA A 465 -0.67 -30.91 -2.81
N VAL A 466 -0.97 -30.05 -1.84
CA VAL A 466 -2.32 -29.47 -1.63
C VAL A 466 -2.34 -27.96 -1.73
N SER A 467 -1.19 -27.30 -1.69
CA SER A 467 -1.04 -25.86 -1.93
C SER A 467 0.38 -25.55 -2.39
N ALA A 468 0.56 -24.59 -3.28
CA ALA A 468 1.87 -24.09 -3.69
C ALA A 468 1.81 -22.57 -3.88
N ASN A 469 2.78 -21.83 -3.27
CA ASN A 469 2.76 -20.37 -3.28
C ASN A 469 4.19 -19.82 -3.30
N THR A 470 4.64 -19.36 -4.44
CA THR A 470 5.88 -18.63 -4.72
C THR A 470 7.16 -19.38 -4.34
N ASP A 471 7.38 -19.69 -3.08
CA ASP A 471 8.61 -20.30 -2.51
C ASP A 471 8.32 -21.51 -1.60
N GLY A 472 7.06 -21.93 -1.48
CA GLY A 472 6.67 -23.04 -0.63
C GLY A 472 5.63 -23.96 -1.25
N VAL A 473 5.61 -25.21 -0.74
CA VAL A 473 4.66 -26.26 -1.10
C VAL A 473 4.15 -26.95 0.15
N VAL A 474 2.85 -27.07 0.30
CA VAL A 474 2.23 -27.87 1.37
C VAL A 474 1.87 -29.25 0.86
N PHE A 475 2.37 -30.28 1.55
CA PHE A 475 2.10 -31.69 1.26
C PHE A 475 1.14 -32.27 2.29
N LYS A 476 0.15 -33.04 1.82
CA LYS A 476 -0.62 -33.97 2.63
C LYS A 476 -0.04 -35.38 2.43
N VAL A 477 0.54 -35.97 3.47
CA VAL A 477 1.32 -37.19 3.41
C VAL A 477 0.84 -38.19 4.46
N LYS A 478 0.74 -39.48 4.12
CA LYS A 478 0.47 -40.52 5.10
C LYS A 478 1.58 -40.57 6.16
N LYS A 479 1.22 -40.70 7.43
CA LYS A 479 2.18 -40.74 8.56
C LYS A 479 3.34 -41.72 8.34
N LYS A 480 3.05 -42.89 7.75
CA LYS A 480 4.08 -43.90 7.40
C LYS A 480 5.05 -43.44 6.31
N ASP A 481 4.63 -42.52 5.46
CA ASP A 481 5.39 -42.07 4.28
C ASP A 481 6.12 -40.72 4.53
N VAL A 482 5.99 -40.12 5.73
CA VAL A 482 6.76 -38.92 6.14
C VAL A 482 8.27 -39.09 5.97
N PRO A 483 8.90 -40.27 6.32
CA PRO A 483 10.31 -40.47 6.04
C PRO A 483 10.65 -40.42 4.56
N MET A 484 9.73 -40.84 3.67
CA MET A 484 9.91 -40.76 2.22
C MET A 484 9.84 -39.29 1.75
N LEU A 485 8.86 -38.50 2.21
CA LEU A 485 8.79 -37.08 1.91
C LEU A 485 10.11 -36.36 2.26
N ARG A 486 10.66 -36.63 3.45
CA ARG A 486 11.97 -36.09 3.86
C ARG A 486 13.12 -36.50 2.96
N ARG A 487 13.10 -37.70 2.42
CA ARG A 487 14.10 -38.16 1.43
C ARG A 487 13.94 -37.45 0.10
N VAL A 488 12.69 -37.25 -0.36
CA VAL A 488 12.39 -36.49 -1.58
C VAL A 488 12.88 -35.05 -1.45
N VAL A 489 12.59 -34.40 -0.34
CA VAL A 489 13.07 -33.03 -0.07
C VAL A 489 14.62 -33.00 -0.05
N ALA A 490 15.27 -33.91 0.67
CA ALA A 490 16.73 -33.97 0.74
C ALA A 490 17.37 -34.23 -0.63
N GLU A 491 16.77 -35.07 -1.48
CA GLU A 491 17.24 -35.29 -2.84
C GLU A 491 17.03 -34.05 -3.72
N TRP A 492 15.90 -33.38 -3.61
CA TRP A 492 15.67 -32.12 -4.30
C TRP A 492 16.68 -31.04 -3.88
N GLU A 493 16.95 -30.90 -2.57
CA GLU A 493 17.98 -30.00 -2.04
C GLU A 493 19.39 -30.36 -2.62
N ARG A 494 19.73 -31.64 -2.67
CA ARG A 494 21.00 -32.09 -3.23
C ARG A 494 21.17 -31.74 -4.71
N VAL A 495 20.09 -31.90 -5.48
CA VAL A 495 20.11 -31.68 -6.94
C VAL A 495 20.09 -30.20 -7.28
N THR A 496 19.32 -29.41 -6.57
CA THR A 496 19.14 -27.95 -6.83
C THR A 496 20.16 -27.07 -6.12
N GLY A 497 20.75 -27.57 -5.01
CA GLY A 497 21.58 -26.79 -4.11
C GLY A 497 20.82 -25.77 -3.28
N PHE A 498 19.47 -25.86 -3.23
CA PHE A 498 18.63 -25.04 -2.35
C PHE A 498 18.43 -25.72 -1.00
N THR A 499 17.88 -24.99 -0.02
CA THR A 499 17.59 -25.52 1.31
C THR A 499 16.14 -25.21 1.65
N MET A 500 15.43 -26.19 2.23
CA MET A 500 14.04 -26.03 2.65
C MET A 500 13.88 -26.05 4.17
N GLU A 501 12.96 -25.25 4.67
CA GLU A 501 12.50 -25.26 6.05
C GLU A 501 11.12 -25.93 6.10
N GLY A 502 10.99 -27.04 6.85
CA GLY A 502 9.74 -27.77 7.02
C GLY A 502 8.99 -27.36 8.27
N THR A 503 7.72 -27.02 8.14
CA THR A 503 6.79 -26.73 9.25
C THR A 503 5.61 -27.67 9.18
N ARG A 504 5.28 -28.36 10.29
CA ARG A 504 4.05 -29.16 10.36
C ARG A 504 2.85 -28.29 10.72
N TYR A 505 1.74 -28.50 10.03
CA TYR A 505 0.46 -27.88 10.29
C TYR A 505 -0.55 -28.90 10.82
N MET A 506 -1.41 -28.48 11.79
CA MET A 506 -2.61 -29.23 12.18
C MET A 506 -3.73 -29.07 11.15
N ALA A 507 -3.78 -27.89 10.51
CA ALA A 507 -4.77 -27.61 9.50
C ALA A 507 -4.26 -26.53 8.53
N LEU A 508 -4.73 -26.61 7.29
CA LEU A 508 -4.66 -25.56 6.29
C LEU A 508 -6.07 -25.36 5.73
N LEU A 509 -6.64 -24.19 5.98
CA LEU A 509 -8.00 -23.82 5.55
C LEU A 509 -7.92 -22.62 4.63
N SER A 510 -8.19 -22.82 3.37
CA SER A 510 -7.96 -21.85 2.31
C SER A 510 -9.26 -21.41 1.64
N ARG A 511 -9.53 -20.10 1.60
CA ARG A 511 -10.47 -19.54 0.64
C ARG A 511 -9.87 -19.63 -0.77
N ASP A 512 -8.62 -19.31 -0.88
CA ASP A 512 -7.75 -19.41 -2.05
C ASP A 512 -6.28 -19.40 -1.60
N VAL A 513 -5.33 -19.62 -2.51
CA VAL A 513 -3.89 -19.70 -2.22
C VAL A 513 -3.31 -18.46 -1.53
N ASN A 514 -3.93 -17.30 -1.67
CA ASN A 514 -3.49 -16.04 -1.07
C ASN A 514 -4.29 -15.64 0.17
N ASN A 515 -5.35 -16.37 0.53
CA ASN A 515 -6.25 -16.06 1.64
C ASN A 515 -6.56 -17.33 2.42
N TYR A 516 -5.79 -17.60 3.49
CA TYR A 516 -5.90 -18.83 4.27
C TYR A 516 -5.55 -18.65 5.73
N TYR A 517 -5.96 -19.65 6.53
CA TYR A 517 -5.51 -19.92 7.89
C TYR A 517 -4.70 -21.23 7.90
N ALA A 518 -3.54 -21.25 8.58
CA ALA A 518 -2.81 -22.47 8.87
C ALA A 518 -2.51 -22.56 10.36
N ILE A 519 -2.88 -23.67 10.99
CA ILE A 519 -2.64 -23.92 12.40
C ILE A 519 -1.29 -24.64 12.52
N LYS A 520 -0.29 -23.95 13.11
CA LYS A 520 1.06 -24.50 13.29
C LYS A 520 1.15 -25.47 14.45
N CYS A 521 2.01 -26.47 14.30
CA CYS A 521 2.42 -27.36 15.38
C CYS A 521 3.83 -27.06 15.86
N LYS A 522 4.09 -27.42 17.13
CA LYS A 522 5.43 -27.59 17.68
C LYS A 522 5.56 -28.99 18.29
N TYR A 523 6.76 -29.56 18.25
CA TYR A 523 7.03 -30.83 18.93
C TYR A 523 7.12 -30.58 20.45
N ASP A 524 6.26 -31.25 21.20
CA ASP A 524 6.27 -31.26 22.66
C ASP A 524 7.10 -32.46 23.13
N LYS A 525 8.23 -32.19 23.80
CA LYS A 525 9.14 -33.25 24.27
C LYS A 525 8.55 -34.12 25.38
N ASP A 526 7.65 -33.55 26.18
CA ASP A 526 7.02 -34.25 27.32
C ASP A 526 5.92 -35.19 26.84
N LYS A 527 5.12 -34.72 25.88
CA LYS A 527 4.08 -35.53 25.24
C LYS A 527 4.62 -36.44 24.14
N LYS A 528 5.87 -36.21 23.69
CA LYS A 528 6.51 -36.91 22.55
C LYS A 528 5.67 -36.82 21.25
N ASP A 529 4.97 -35.72 21.07
CA ASP A 529 4.04 -35.52 19.98
C ASP A 529 4.03 -34.04 19.53
N PHE A 530 3.48 -33.78 18.35
CA PHE A 530 3.22 -32.43 17.86
C PHE A 530 1.90 -31.91 18.43
N ILE A 531 1.94 -30.71 19.01
CA ILE A 531 0.76 -30.03 19.55
C ILE A 531 0.55 -28.69 18.86
N PRO A 532 -0.68 -28.19 18.78
CA PRO A 532 -0.92 -26.83 18.29
C PRO A 532 -0.12 -25.82 19.11
N VAL A 533 0.45 -24.83 18.43
CA VAL A 533 1.10 -23.70 19.11
C VAL A 533 -0.01 -22.78 19.63
N ALA A 534 0.03 -22.43 20.91
CA ALA A 534 -0.81 -21.36 21.41
C ALA A 534 -0.55 -20.09 20.57
N ASP A 535 -1.57 -19.42 20.08
CA ASP A 535 -1.48 -18.32 19.12
C ASP A 535 -0.75 -18.65 17.81
N GLY A 536 -0.65 -19.92 17.44
CA GLY A 536 0.10 -20.45 16.31
C GLY A 536 -0.64 -20.45 14.98
N VAL A 537 -1.64 -19.58 14.78
CA VAL A 537 -2.30 -19.44 13.48
C VAL A 537 -1.50 -18.51 12.58
N LYS A 538 -1.01 -19.06 11.46
CA LYS A 538 -0.47 -18.28 10.32
C LYS A 538 -1.67 -17.84 9.48
N THR A 539 -1.87 -16.55 9.31
CA THR A 539 -2.90 -16.00 8.44
C THR A 539 -2.29 -15.29 7.25
N LYS A 540 -2.95 -15.35 6.09
CA LYS A 540 -2.52 -14.66 4.88
C LYS A 540 -3.69 -13.90 4.22
N GLY A 541 -3.35 -12.86 3.47
CA GLY A 541 -4.28 -12.10 2.66
C GLY A 541 -5.30 -11.33 3.48
N VAL A 542 -6.61 -11.51 3.17
CA VAL A 542 -7.68 -10.78 3.87
C VAL A 542 -7.80 -11.16 5.35
N TYR A 543 -7.27 -12.30 5.75
CA TYR A 543 -7.29 -12.78 7.14
C TYR A 543 -6.07 -12.36 7.95
N TYR A 544 -5.06 -11.73 7.33
CA TYR A 544 -3.86 -11.28 8.05
C TYR A 544 -4.19 -10.14 9.02
N ASP A 545 -3.84 -10.34 10.30
CA ASP A 545 -3.94 -9.31 11.34
C ASP A 545 -2.55 -8.69 11.61
N PRO A 546 -2.29 -7.49 11.11
CA PRO A 546 -1.00 -6.83 11.30
C PRO A 546 -0.75 -6.39 12.75
N THR A 547 -1.78 -6.31 13.60
CA THR A 547 -1.63 -5.91 15.01
C THR A 547 -0.92 -6.97 15.85
N LYS A 548 -0.86 -8.22 15.37
CA LYS A 548 -0.14 -9.33 15.99
C LYS A 548 1.36 -9.34 15.68
N SER A 549 1.81 -8.53 14.72
CA SER A 549 3.22 -8.45 14.37
C SER A 549 4.03 -7.74 15.46
N LYS A 550 5.22 -8.28 15.75
CA LYS A 550 6.21 -7.59 16.61
C LYS A 550 6.72 -6.28 15.97
N ASN A 551 6.72 -6.21 14.65
CA ASN A 551 7.08 -5.01 13.90
C ASN A 551 5.85 -4.13 13.68
N LYS A 552 5.76 -3.01 14.40
CA LYS A 552 4.64 -2.06 14.27
C LYS A 552 4.45 -1.52 12.85
N ALA A 553 5.52 -1.43 12.06
CA ALA A 553 5.43 -1.00 10.66
C ALA A 553 4.61 -1.97 9.77
N ASP A 554 4.36 -3.19 10.23
CA ASP A 554 3.47 -4.12 9.51
C ASP A 554 2.01 -3.66 9.49
N MET A 555 1.58 -2.86 10.48
CA MET A 555 0.28 -2.20 10.44
C MET A 555 0.11 -1.30 9.21
N LEU A 556 1.20 -0.71 8.73
CA LEU A 556 1.19 0.16 7.56
C LEU A 556 1.01 -0.59 6.22
N LYS A 557 1.13 -1.91 6.20
CA LYS A 557 1.07 -2.73 4.98
C LYS A 557 -0.33 -3.07 4.51
N LYS A 558 -1.34 -2.93 5.39
CA LYS A 558 -2.72 -3.37 5.10
C LYS A 558 -3.74 -2.46 5.77
N ASN A 559 -4.81 -2.15 5.05
CA ASN A 559 -5.96 -1.48 5.66
C ASN A 559 -6.66 -2.44 6.63
N PRO A 560 -6.89 -2.04 7.88
CA PRO A 560 -7.76 -2.79 8.79
C PRO A 560 -9.14 -2.95 8.16
N THR A 561 -9.66 -4.16 8.23
CA THR A 561 -10.99 -4.50 7.72
C THR A 561 -11.59 -5.51 8.68
N ASN A 562 -12.40 -5.03 9.62
CA ASN A 562 -13.16 -5.87 10.56
C ASN A 562 -12.28 -6.95 11.21
N LEU A 563 -11.19 -6.56 11.87
CA LEU A 563 -10.24 -7.50 12.48
C LEU A 563 -10.90 -8.47 13.46
N ILE A 564 -12.02 -8.07 14.07
CA ILE A 564 -12.83 -8.92 14.94
C ILE A 564 -13.28 -10.20 14.24
N VAL A 565 -13.53 -10.15 12.92
CA VAL A 565 -13.89 -11.33 12.10
C VAL A 565 -12.74 -12.35 12.11
N THR A 566 -11.53 -11.90 11.84
CA THR A 566 -10.33 -12.76 11.89
C THR A 566 -10.11 -13.32 13.29
N MET A 567 -10.25 -12.49 14.33
CA MET A 567 -10.10 -12.92 15.74
C MET A 567 -11.11 -14.00 16.12
N ALA A 568 -12.38 -13.85 15.72
CA ALA A 568 -13.44 -14.81 16.02
C ALA A 568 -13.21 -16.15 15.28
N VAL A 569 -12.80 -16.10 14.01
CA VAL A 569 -12.43 -17.30 13.25
C VAL A 569 -11.24 -18.01 13.91
N GLU A 570 -10.18 -17.30 14.28
CA GLU A 570 -9.01 -17.89 14.95
C GLU A 570 -9.38 -18.54 16.30
N ALA A 571 -10.20 -17.87 17.12
CA ALA A 571 -10.67 -18.40 18.39
C ALA A 571 -11.48 -19.70 18.21
N LYS A 572 -12.32 -19.74 17.16
CA LYS A 572 -13.06 -20.94 16.78
C LYS A 572 -12.14 -22.07 16.36
N LEU A 573 -11.15 -21.78 15.50
CA LEU A 573 -10.21 -22.78 14.97
C LEU A 573 -9.29 -23.37 16.05
N LEU A 574 -8.81 -22.53 16.99
CA LEU A 574 -7.84 -22.95 18.01
C LEU A 574 -8.49 -23.57 19.25
N HIS A 575 -9.63 -23.00 19.68
CA HIS A 575 -10.21 -23.29 21.00
C HIS A 575 -11.65 -23.77 20.91
N GLY A 576 -12.25 -23.78 19.73
CA GLY A 576 -13.68 -24.12 19.59
C GLY A 576 -14.62 -23.03 20.12
N THR A 577 -14.10 -21.85 20.50
CA THR A 577 -14.87 -20.75 21.08
C THR A 577 -15.98 -20.32 20.12
N ASP A 578 -17.15 -20.06 20.67
CA ASP A 578 -18.28 -19.57 19.86
C ASP A 578 -17.96 -18.20 19.24
N VAL A 579 -18.32 -18.04 17.96
CA VAL A 579 -18.07 -16.79 17.22
C VAL A 579 -18.75 -15.60 17.90
N ALA A 580 -20.02 -15.78 18.33
CA ALA A 580 -20.80 -14.74 19.00
C ALA A 580 -20.17 -14.35 20.36
N GLU A 581 -19.62 -15.31 21.09
CA GLU A 581 -18.91 -15.06 22.36
C GLU A 581 -17.71 -14.16 22.12
N THR A 582 -16.86 -14.46 21.12
CA THR A 582 -15.68 -13.65 20.80
C THR A 582 -16.06 -12.26 20.36
N VAL A 583 -17.05 -12.12 19.46
CA VAL A 583 -17.47 -10.83 18.90
C VAL A 583 -18.09 -9.95 19.98
N ARG A 584 -19.01 -10.47 20.78
CA ARG A 584 -19.69 -9.69 21.84
C ARG A 584 -18.80 -9.41 23.05
N GLY A 585 -17.77 -10.22 23.28
CA GLY A 585 -16.81 -10.03 24.36
C GLY A 585 -15.74 -8.98 24.07
N CYS A 586 -15.58 -8.54 22.80
CA CYS A 586 -14.57 -7.57 22.42
C CYS A 586 -15.00 -6.13 22.78
N THR A 587 -14.16 -5.43 23.55
CA THR A 587 -14.39 -4.04 24.00
C THR A 587 -13.57 -3.01 23.24
N ASP A 588 -12.75 -3.41 22.26
CA ASP A 588 -11.88 -2.54 21.47
C ASP A 588 -12.54 -2.20 20.13
N ILE A 589 -13.03 -0.97 19.98
CA ILE A 589 -13.68 -0.49 18.74
C ILE A 589 -12.77 -0.62 17.53
N THR A 590 -11.44 -0.53 17.69
CA THR A 590 -10.50 -0.61 16.57
C THR A 590 -10.53 -1.97 15.85
N LYS A 591 -11.05 -2.99 16.48
CA LYS A 591 -11.23 -4.32 15.89
C LYS A 591 -12.44 -4.43 14.96
N PHE A 592 -13.39 -3.52 15.10
CA PHE A 592 -14.66 -3.48 14.34
C PHE A 592 -14.61 -2.54 13.14
N VAL A 593 -13.53 -1.77 12.98
CA VAL A 593 -13.47 -0.75 11.94
C VAL A 593 -12.93 -1.27 10.61
N THR A 594 -13.38 -0.62 9.54
CA THR A 594 -12.80 -0.71 8.21
C THR A 594 -12.18 0.63 7.84
N VAL A 595 -10.96 0.60 7.28
CA VAL A 595 -10.27 1.77 6.72
C VAL A 595 -10.11 1.58 5.23
N ARG A 596 -10.43 2.61 4.44
CA ARG A 596 -10.34 2.56 2.96
C ARG A 596 -9.96 3.91 2.35
N SER A 597 -9.20 3.86 1.27
CA SER A 597 -9.05 5.01 0.36
C SER A 597 -10.17 5.01 -0.66
N VAL A 598 -10.77 6.17 -0.87
CA VAL A 598 -11.82 6.42 -1.86
C VAL A 598 -11.31 7.43 -2.88
N LYS A 599 -11.19 7.02 -4.13
CA LYS A 599 -10.80 7.93 -5.21
C LYS A 599 -11.81 9.08 -5.28
N ASP A 600 -11.32 10.31 -5.41
CA ASP A 600 -12.12 11.54 -5.45
C ASP A 600 -12.86 11.89 -4.13
N GLY A 601 -12.62 11.14 -3.04
CA GLY A 601 -13.23 11.37 -1.72
C GLY A 601 -14.57 10.67 -1.50
N ALA A 602 -15.01 10.67 -0.25
CA ALA A 602 -16.30 10.12 0.17
C ALA A 602 -17.12 11.16 0.93
N CYS A 603 -18.44 11.06 0.82
CA CYS A 603 -19.42 11.78 1.63
C CYS A 603 -20.29 10.79 2.38
N TYR A 604 -20.71 11.15 3.59
CA TYR A 604 -21.78 10.48 4.32
C TYR A 604 -23.06 11.27 4.16
N ILE A 605 -24.09 10.63 3.63
CA ILE A 605 -25.39 11.23 3.40
C ILE A 605 -26.37 10.65 4.41
N THR A 606 -26.96 11.49 5.26
CA THR A 606 -27.95 11.12 6.27
C THR A 606 -29.34 11.69 5.91
N ASN A 607 -30.38 11.18 6.58
CA ASN A 607 -31.76 11.63 6.38
C ASN A 607 -32.28 11.44 4.96
N TYR A 608 -31.96 10.30 4.38
CA TYR A 608 -32.46 9.90 3.08
C TYR A 608 -33.89 9.38 3.24
N ASP A 609 -34.87 10.28 3.31
CA ASP A 609 -36.30 9.93 3.36
C ASP A 609 -36.89 10.20 1.97
N PRO A 610 -36.99 9.18 1.08
CA PRO A 610 -37.70 9.35 -0.17
C PRO A 610 -39.17 9.66 0.16
N PRO A 611 -39.90 10.40 -0.69
CA PRO A 611 -41.31 10.58 -0.53
C PRO A 611 -41.99 9.23 -0.38
N LYS A 612 -42.32 8.85 0.86
CA LYS A 612 -42.98 7.59 1.17
C LYS A 612 -44.25 7.50 0.31
N HIS A 613 -44.41 6.36 -0.38
CA HIS A 613 -45.59 6.01 -1.21
C HIS A 613 -45.58 6.39 -2.68
N LYS A 614 -44.48 6.82 -3.30
CA LYS A 614 -44.42 7.02 -4.76
C LYS A 614 -43.66 5.88 -5.44
N SER A 615 -44.15 5.48 -6.62
CA SER A 615 -43.44 4.51 -7.48
C SER A 615 -42.14 5.11 -8.01
N LYS A 616 -41.22 4.26 -8.47
CA LYS A 616 -39.97 4.71 -9.11
C LYS A 616 -40.22 5.69 -10.25
N LEU A 617 -41.24 5.41 -11.07
CA LEU A 617 -41.62 6.24 -12.21
C LEU A 617 -42.10 7.62 -11.76
N GLU A 618 -42.96 7.66 -10.75
CA GLU A 618 -43.47 8.95 -10.20
C GLU A 618 -42.34 9.82 -9.66
N LEU A 619 -41.34 9.23 -9.01
CA LEU A 619 -40.20 9.97 -8.50
C LEU A 619 -39.31 10.49 -9.63
N VAL A 620 -39.09 9.70 -10.69
CA VAL A 620 -38.34 10.10 -11.89
C VAL A 620 -39.01 11.30 -12.57
N LEU A 621 -40.32 11.24 -12.77
CA LEU A 621 -41.09 12.33 -13.40
C LEU A 621 -41.16 13.59 -12.51
N LEU A 622 -41.28 13.41 -11.19
CA LEU A 622 -41.27 14.50 -10.23
C LEU A 622 -39.92 15.25 -10.19
N ALA A 623 -38.82 14.54 -10.41
CA ALA A 623 -37.48 15.13 -10.50
C ALA A 623 -37.17 15.83 -11.83
N GLY A 624 -38.16 15.95 -12.74
CA GLY A 624 -38.04 16.66 -14.01
C GLY A 624 -37.54 15.79 -15.18
N PHE A 625 -37.36 14.50 -14.97
CA PHE A 625 -37.05 13.59 -16.08
C PHE A 625 -38.29 13.43 -16.96
N LYS A 626 -38.05 13.27 -18.26
CA LYS A 626 -39.06 12.98 -19.27
C LYS A 626 -38.85 11.59 -19.83
N GLU A 627 -39.94 10.89 -20.10
CA GLU A 627 -39.93 9.60 -20.77
C GLU A 627 -39.87 9.80 -22.27
N ASP A 628 -38.98 9.07 -22.92
CA ASP A 628 -38.93 8.94 -24.37
C ASP A 628 -39.73 7.69 -24.75
N MET A 629 -40.92 7.90 -25.34
CA MET A 629 -41.86 6.84 -25.68
C MET A 629 -41.39 5.93 -26.82
N GLU A 630 -40.38 6.36 -27.61
CA GLU A 630 -39.85 5.54 -28.71
C GLU A 630 -38.74 4.59 -28.19
N THR A 631 -37.94 5.03 -27.26
CA THR A 631 -36.78 4.25 -26.73
C THR A 631 -37.05 3.62 -25.38
N PHE A 632 -38.15 3.97 -24.70
CA PHE A 632 -38.46 3.59 -23.31
C PHE A 632 -37.36 3.96 -22.32
N CYS A 633 -36.61 5.03 -22.64
CA CYS A 633 -35.58 5.62 -21.81
C CYS A 633 -36.08 6.93 -21.18
N TYR A 634 -35.33 7.43 -20.20
CA TYR A 634 -35.62 8.66 -19.48
C TYR A 634 -34.50 9.67 -19.71
N TYR A 635 -34.80 10.95 -19.89
CA TYR A 635 -33.81 12.01 -20.03
C TYR A 635 -34.20 13.24 -19.19
N HIS A 636 -33.20 13.96 -18.71
CA HIS A 636 -33.41 15.25 -18.04
C HIS A 636 -33.01 16.37 -19.01
N PRO A 637 -33.90 17.39 -19.24
CA PRO A 637 -33.63 18.45 -20.23
C PRO A 637 -32.34 19.24 -20.01
N ASP A 638 -31.92 19.37 -18.75
CA ASP A 638 -30.75 20.16 -18.36
C ASP A 638 -29.44 19.33 -18.34
N ILE A 639 -29.51 18.01 -18.60
CA ILE A 639 -28.33 17.13 -18.59
C ILE A 639 -27.99 16.77 -20.03
N LEU A 640 -27.02 17.48 -20.62
CA LEU A 640 -26.60 17.34 -22.01
C LEU A 640 -25.25 16.62 -22.14
N ASP A 641 -25.10 15.81 -23.20
CA ASP A 641 -23.81 15.22 -23.54
C ASP A 641 -22.91 16.25 -24.24
N ASN A 642 -21.93 16.79 -23.53
CA ASN A 642 -20.96 17.76 -24.03
C ASN A 642 -19.73 17.12 -24.72
N LYS A 643 -19.72 15.79 -24.96
CA LYS A 643 -18.55 15.11 -25.51
C LYS A 643 -18.35 15.25 -27.03
N ASN A 644 -19.37 15.73 -27.75
CA ASN A 644 -19.27 15.98 -29.19
C ASN A 644 -19.49 17.48 -29.47
N SER A 645 -18.40 18.23 -29.39
CA SER A 645 -18.34 19.66 -29.67
C SER A 645 -18.73 19.96 -31.12
N GLY A 646 -19.84 20.63 -31.31
CA GLY A 646 -20.21 21.19 -32.62
C GLY A 646 -21.69 21.53 -32.85
N SER A 647 -22.61 21.07 -32.04
CA SER A 647 -24.03 21.42 -32.10
C SER A 647 -24.69 21.14 -30.75
N SER A 648 -25.77 21.86 -30.44
CA SER A 648 -26.59 21.72 -29.24
C SER A 648 -26.63 20.27 -28.71
N GLY A 649 -26.00 20.03 -27.54
CA GLY A 649 -25.88 18.69 -26.99
C GLY A 649 -27.23 17.98 -26.87
N PHE A 650 -27.28 16.72 -27.24
CA PHE A 650 -28.48 15.90 -27.04
C PHE A 650 -28.59 15.47 -25.59
N PRO A 651 -29.82 15.39 -25.03
CA PRO A 651 -30.06 14.88 -23.69
C PRO A 651 -29.51 13.44 -23.56
N ILE A 652 -28.86 13.15 -22.44
CA ILE A 652 -28.37 11.79 -22.13
C ILE A 652 -29.58 10.92 -21.78
N GLN A 653 -29.68 9.74 -22.41
CA GLN A 653 -30.74 8.78 -22.12
C GLN A 653 -30.33 7.82 -20.99
N TYR A 654 -31.24 7.55 -20.08
CA TYR A 654 -31.09 6.72 -18.90
C TYR A 654 -32.14 5.63 -18.84
N THR A 655 -31.81 4.47 -18.31
CA THR A 655 -32.79 3.48 -17.89
C THR A 655 -33.61 4.00 -16.72
N LEU A 656 -34.80 3.41 -16.47
CA LEU A 656 -35.63 3.78 -15.32
C LEU A 656 -34.85 3.72 -13.98
N ASN A 657 -34.01 2.72 -13.79
CA ASN A 657 -33.23 2.59 -12.57
C ASN A 657 -32.17 3.70 -12.43
N GLN A 658 -31.48 4.03 -13.52
CA GLN A 658 -30.50 5.12 -13.51
C GLN A 658 -31.16 6.47 -13.28
N ALA A 659 -32.27 6.75 -13.98
CA ALA A 659 -33.06 7.96 -13.78
C ALA A 659 -33.65 8.03 -12.37
N TYR A 660 -34.09 6.90 -11.82
CA TYR A 660 -34.59 6.79 -10.45
C TYR A 660 -33.48 7.12 -9.42
N ASP A 661 -32.27 6.58 -9.58
CA ASP A 661 -31.17 6.88 -8.68
C ASP A 661 -30.79 8.37 -8.67
N MET A 662 -30.89 9.03 -9.84
CA MET A 662 -30.67 10.46 -9.98
C MET A 662 -31.82 11.30 -9.39
N ALA A 663 -33.05 10.93 -9.70
CA ALA A 663 -34.27 11.56 -9.20
C ALA A 663 -34.36 11.46 -7.68
N PHE A 664 -34.06 10.32 -7.15
CA PHE A 664 -34.05 10.04 -5.73
C PHE A 664 -33.04 10.94 -5.00
N LYS A 665 -31.88 11.18 -5.60
CA LYS A 665 -30.88 12.11 -5.09
C LYS A 665 -31.32 13.57 -5.13
N SER A 666 -32.01 13.98 -6.18
CA SER A 666 -32.43 15.38 -6.37
C SER A 666 -33.64 15.78 -5.52
N LEU A 667 -34.52 14.82 -5.19
CA LEU A 667 -35.78 15.07 -4.45
C LEU A 667 -35.61 14.91 -2.93
N SER A 668 -34.46 14.40 -2.47
CA SER A 668 -34.23 14.20 -1.04
C SER A 668 -33.56 15.41 -0.42
N SER A 669 -34.15 15.95 0.64
CA SER A 669 -33.44 16.84 1.55
C SER A 669 -32.51 15.95 2.41
N HIS A 670 -31.20 16.13 2.32
CA HIS A 670 -30.24 15.35 3.06
C HIS A 670 -29.14 16.22 3.64
N ASP A 671 -28.66 15.82 4.80
CA ASP A 671 -27.43 16.36 5.35
C ASP A 671 -26.26 15.56 4.76
N THR A 672 -25.25 16.28 4.28
CA THR A 672 -24.08 15.69 3.65
C THR A 672 -22.84 16.11 4.41
N GLU A 673 -22.07 15.13 4.85
CA GLU A 673 -20.77 15.32 5.48
C GLU A 673 -19.66 14.83 4.55
N TYR A 674 -18.69 15.69 4.23
CA TYR A 674 -17.50 15.28 3.50
C TYR A 674 -16.50 14.62 4.45
N LEU A 675 -16.10 13.37 4.12
CA LEU A 675 -15.22 12.57 4.96
C LEU A 675 -13.76 12.59 4.49
N GLY A 676 -13.50 12.96 3.23
CA GLY A 676 -12.17 12.94 2.64
C GLY A 676 -11.89 11.71 1.78
N LYS A 677 -10.62 11.58 1.34
CA LYS A 677 -10.14 10.48 0.47
C LYS A 677 -9.74 9.23 1.25
N SER A 678 -9.52 9.33 2.54
CA SER A 678 -9.21 8.21 3.43
C SER A 678 -10.22 8.18 4.56
N ILE A 679 -11.05 7.16 4.61
CA ILE A 679 -12.19 7.08 5.51
C ILE A 679 -12.10 5.84 6.41
N ARG A 680 -12.75 5.95 7.56
CA ARG A 680 -12.88 4.89 8.56
C ARG A 680 -14.34 4.79 8.99
N TRP A 681 -14.85 3.56 9.15
CA TRP A 681 -16.24 3.30 9.53
C TRP A 681 -16.40 2.01 10.30
N TYR A 682 -17.57 1.82 10.91
CA TYR A 682 -18.04 0.59 11.54
C TYR A 682 -19.45 0.26 11.07
N GLN A 683 -19.87 -1.00 11.20
CA GLN A 683 -21.26 -1.40 10.90
C GLN A 683 -22.16 -1.06 12.07
N ALA A 684 -23.30 -0.44 11.79
CA ALA A 684 -24.23 0.09 12.79
C ALA A 684 -25.67 -0.38 12.55
N THR A 685 -26.40 -0.63 13.62
CA THR A 685 -27.83 -0.93 13.56
C THR A 685 -28.64 0.34 13.28
N GLY A 686 -29.75 0.18 12.54
CA GLY A 686 -30.71 1.27 12.34
C GLY A 686 -30.19 2.49 11.54
N THR A 687 -29.11 2.31 10.77
CA THR A 687 -28.50 3.37 9.98
C THR A 687 -29.35 3.70 8.76
N LEU A 688 -29.75 4.98 8.65
CA LEU A 688 -30.43 5.54 7.46
C LEU A 688 -29.44 6.23 6.50
N GLY A 689 -28.18 6.39 6.91
CA GLY A 689 -27.15 7.05 6.13
C GLY A 689 -26.42 6.09 5.20
N ASN A 690 -25.74 6.65 4.19
CA ASN A 690 -24.97 5.93 3.23
C ASN A 690 -23.67 6.67 2.90
N MET A 691 -22.55 5.93 2.77
CA MET A 691 -21.29 6.50 2.28
C MET A 691 -21.23 6.39 0.76
N VAL A 692 -21.03 7.52 0.11
CA VAL A 692 -20.98 7.62 -1.36
C VAL A 692 -19.68 8.27 -1.81
N ASN A 693 -19.22 7.90 -2.99
CA ASN A 693 -18.12 8.59 -3.65
C ASN A 693 -18.53 10.03 -3.98
N ALA A 694 -17.73 11.02 -3.56
CA ALA A 694 -18.03 12.42 -3.69
C ALA A 694 -18.24 12.88 -5.14
N LYS A 695 -17.56 12.25 -6.12
CA LYS A 695 -17.66 12.61 -7.53
C LYS A 695 -18.78 11.86 -8.26
N SER A 696 -18.87 10.55 -8.08
CA SER A 696 -19.79 9.70 -8.83
C SER A 696 -21.11 9.46 -8.13
N GLY A 697 -21.20 9.72 -6.82
CA GLY A 697 -22.36 9.42 -5.99
C GLY A 697 -22.66 7.92 -5.80
N HIS A 698 -21.80 7.02 -6.31
CA HIS A 698 -21.98 5.58 -6.05
C HIS A 698 -21.62 5.23 -4.61
N THR A 699 -22.35 4.28 -4.03
CA THR A 699 -22.06 3.74 -2.70
C THR A 699 -20.62 3.21 -2.65
N VAL A 700 -19.89 3.56 -1.60
CA VAL A 700 -18.56 3.01 -1.33
C VAL A 700 -18.72 1.52 -1.06
N SER A 701 -17.92 0.69 -1.72
CA SER A 701 -18.00 -0.77 -1.57
C SER A 701 -17.84 -1.19 -0.11
N ASP A 702 -18.67 -2.13 0.34
CA ASP A 702 -18.71 -2.72 1.69
C ASP A 702 -19.08 -1.72 2.81
N SER A 703 -19.63 -0.55 2.48
CA SER A 703 -20.05 0.46 3.47
C SER A 703 -21.57 0.48 3.72
N ALA A 704 -22.34 -0.36 3.05
CA ALA A 704 -23.79 -0.41 3.30
C ALA A 704 -24.09 -0.74 4.77
N GLY A 705 -24.96 0.04 5.41
CA GLY A 705 -25.32 -0.13 6.83
C GLY A 705 -24.24 0.35 7.82
N SER A 706 -23.25 1.11 7.37
CA SER A 706 -22.18 1.60 8.23
C SER A 706 -22.29 3.09 8.55
N LYS A 707 -21.61 3.48 9.63
CA LYS A 707 -21.42 4.89 10.03
C LYS A 707 -19.96 5.29 9.98
N PRO A 708 -19.65 6.53 9.55
CA PRO A 708 -18.29 7.03 9.59
C PRO A 708 -17.76 7.11 11.03
N LEU A 709 -16.45 6.89 11.19
CA LEU A 709 -15.77 6.94 12.48
C LEU A 709 -14.44 7.71 12.32
N MET A 710 -14.54 8.96 11.91
CA MET A 710 -13.35 9.79 11.68
C MET A 710 -12.65 10.18 13.00
N ARG A 711 -13.41 10.21 14.11
CA ARG A 711 -12.87 10.32 15.47
C ARG A 711 -13.12 9.00 16.23
N LEU A 712 -12.07 8.42 16.84
CA LEU A 712 -12.23 7.22 17.66
C LEU A 712 -12.92 7.57 18.99
N PRO A 713 -14.04 6.91 19.33
CA PRO A 713 -14.67 7.08 20.62
C PRO A 713 -13.90 6.35 21.71
N LYS A 714 -14.05 6.81 22.95
CA LYS A 714 -13.47 6.14 24.16
C LYS A 714 -14.16 4.81 24.48
N HIS A 715 -15.40 4.65 24.02
CA HIS A 715 -16.22 3.45 24.28
C HIS A 715 -16.84 2.96 22.98
N ILE A 716 -17.21 1.68 22.96
CA ILE A 716 -17.93 1.10 21.81
C ILE A 716 -19.27 1.83 21.64
N PRO A 717 -19.59 2.26 20.39
CA PRO A 717 -20.91 2.86 20.09
C PRO A 717 -22.04 1.89 20.45
N SER A 718 -23.11 2.42 21.04
CA SER A 718 -24.27 1.63 21.45
C SER A 718 -25.05 1.00 20.30
N ASP A 719 -24.83 1.52 19.09
CA ASP A 719 -25.46 1.07 17.85
C ASP A 719 -24.55 0.17 17.00
N LEU A 720 -23.44 -0.35 17.58
CA LEU A 720 -22.58 -1.33 16.88
C LEU A 720 -23.40 -2.59 16.53
N ASP A 721 -23.38 -2.98 15.25
CA ASP A 721 -24.11 -4.15 14.75
C ASP A 721 -23.31 -5.44 14.97
N TYR A 722 -23.33 -5.98 16.19
CA TYR A 722 -22.65 -7.23 16.52
C TYR A 722 -23.10 -8.40 15.65
N ASP A 723 -24.38 -8.47 15.28
CA ASP A 723 -24.93 -9.59 14.51
C ASP A 723 -24.38 -9.59 13.07
N TRP A 724 -24.15 -8.42 12.49
CA TRP A 724 -23.47 -8.32 11.19
C TRP A 724 -22.05 -8.91 11.25
N TYR A 725 -21.26 -8.60 12.30
CA TYR A 725 -19.89 -9.13 12.44
C TYR A 725 -19.88 -10.64 12.71
N ILE A 726 -20.85 -11.14 13.49
CA ILE A 726 -21.03 -12.59 13.73
C ILE A 726 -21.31 -13.30 12.40
N GLN A 727 -22.28 -12.83 11.62
CA GLN A 727 -22.60 -13.40 10.31
C GLN A 727 -21.41 -13.35 9.36
N ARG A 728 -20.62 -12.29 9.42
CA ARG A 728 -19.41 -12.15 8.59
C ARG A 728 -18.34 -13.16 8.97
N ALA A 729 -18.16 -13.46 10.25
CA ALA A 729 -17.21 -14.47 10.73
C ALA A 729 -17.67 -15.90 10.38
N GLU A 730 -18.97 -16.22 10.54
CA GLU A 730 -19.55 -17.48 10.11
C GLU A 730 -19.41 -17.70 8.59
N ARG A 731 -19.63 -16.65 7.83
CA ARG A 731 -19.38 -16.69 6.38
C ARG A 731 -17.90 -16.95 6.08
N ALA A 732 -16.96 -16.33 6.80
CA ALA A 732 -15.53 -16.56 6.61
C ALA A 732 -15.15 -18.03 6.90
N LEU A 733 -15.73 -18.65 7.93
CA LEU A 733 -15.56 -20.09 8.23
C LEU A 733 -16.07 -20.97 7.06
N THR A 734 -17.22 -20.60 6.48
CA THR A 734 -17.75 -21.29 5.30
C THR A 734 -16.84 -21.10 4.06
N GLU A 735 -16.33 -19.90 3.86
CA GLU A 735 -15.45 -19.58 2.70
C GLU A 735 -14.11 -20.34 2.72
N ILE A 736 -13.62 -20.73 3.91
CA ILE A 736 -12.40 -21.53 4.06
C ILE A 736 -12.64 -23.04 4.15
N GLY A 737 -13.89 -23.49 3.96
CA GLY A 737 -14.25 -24.92 4.00
C GLY A 737 -14.31 -25.54 5.38
N TYR A 738 -14.43 -24.76 6.46
CA TYR A 738 -14.43 -25.28 7.83
C TYR A 738 -15.59 -26.25 8.13
N TYR A 739 -16.74 -26.07 7.48
CA TYR A 739 -17.95 -26.87 7.65
C TYR A 739 -18.12 -27.99 6.61
N ASP A 740 -17.15 -28.18 5.70
CA ASP A 740 -17.22 -29.16 4.61
C ASP A 740 -16.83 -30.57 5.02
#